data_997c627e6fdcb051b7f172562af3a022
#
_entry.id   997c627e6fdcb051b7f172562af3a022
#
_cell.length_a   1.000
_cell.length_b   1.000
_cell.length_c   1.000
_cell.angle_alpha   90.00
_cell.angle_beta   90.00
_cell.angle_gamma   90.00
#
_symmetry.space_group_name_H-M   'P 1'
#
loop_
_entity.id
_entity.type
_entity.pdbx_description
1 polymer ?
#
loop_
_entity_poly.entity_id
_entity_poly.type
_entity_poly.pdbx_seq_one_letter_code
_entity_poly.pdbx_strand_id
1 'polypeptide(L)'
;MLNKKLAILTIVVMIAPLVLSACGPTPAPQIIKETSVVVETVMVEGQQVPVEVTKVVEVEKVVTATPVPEEVAPPPPKVSPEFKNPDTYVVITGAGEPETLDPAWTYETAGSAVEANIYDGLVWYNKDKTDQFVPGLATEWSVSDDGLTWTFKIRDGVTFHEGGTLEPHDVAYTNQRALLQGRTDGPQWMLYEGFFGSDLAMASSKDFALAYLGKDMETTKFEDLTADELTQVCEAIKAAVVADDAAGTVTYHLKQPMPWFLPVAAGNFLGGIVDQEWMVENGDWDGDCGTWAKYADPPAEGTILFNKANGTGPYKLDHWTPGEEIVLVANDNYWRTEPMWDGGPSGAPKIKRVLIKNITEWGTRLSMLEAGDADWIYVPPQYRPQLEPYIKTRCDAAGNCKEANPDGYLAGWRDLPQPAMTPAQFNWQINVEGGNPFIGSGALDGNGTPPDFFSDIHIRKAFNYCFDFQAMIKDALSGEGVQAQGPILQGMMGYREGEKPLYSYDPTKCEEEFKLADVNHNGVPAGEDPEDVWDMGFYMQIAYNAGNDTRRLASEILKAGIEAINPKFSVQAVSMPWPVMLNARRAGKLPIYVGGWLEDFHDPHNWVQPFLYSQGSYGRVINMTDEYKKKYDELIIKGATTTDQAERAKIYQEIQLDAEEDAVVIWMYQVLDSVYLQEWIKGYYYNPAYFQDSYTWVYALSKEAP
;
A
#
# COMPACT_ATOMS: atom_id res chain seq x y z
N MET A 1 -11.22 38.16 66.96
CA MET A 1 -10.71 36.78 66.67
C MET A 1 -11.83 35.77 66.25
N LEU A 2 -13.10 36.18 66.31
CA LEU A 2 -14.22 35.28 65.98
C LEU A 2 -14.48 35.14 64.45
N ASN A 3 -14.17 36.18 63.69
CA ASN A 3 -14.50 36.21 62.25
C ASN A 3 -13.56 35.37 61.33
N LYS A 4 -12.34 35.02 61.77
CA LYS A 4 -11.43 34.18 61.00
C LYS A 4 -11.74 32.68 61.08
N LYS A 5 -12.33 32.23 62.18
CA LYS A 5 -12.74 30.78 62.29
C LYS A 5 -14.02 30.48 61.54
N LEU A 6 -14.91 31.45 61.38
CA LEU A 6 -16.15 31.28 60.61
C LEU A 6 -15.88 31.28 59.11
N ALA A 7 -14.94 32.11 58.64
CA ALA A 7 -14.52 32.07 57.18
C ALA A 7 -13.83 30.79 56.77
N ILE A 8 -13.02 30.18 57.66
CA ILE A 8 -12.36 28.89 57.39
C ILE A 8 -13.39 27.74 57.39
N LEU A 9 -14.41 27.83 58.29
CA LEU A 9 -15.47 26.79 58.29
C LEU A 9 -16.37 26.85 57.02
N THR A 10 -16.64 28.08 56.53
CA THR A 10 -17.43 28.24 55.26
C THR A 10 -16.68 27.81 54.04
N ILE A 11 -15.36 28.01 53.97
CA ILE A 11 -14.51 27.51 52.87
C ILE A 11 -14.38 25.99 52.90
N VAL A 12 -14.27 25.37 54.06
CA VAL A 12 -14.21 23.90 54.20
C VAL A 12 -15.55 23.25 53.83
N VAL A 13 -16.69 23.90 54.15
CA VAL A 13 -18.03 23.39 53.79
C VAL A 13 -18.36 23.57 52.29
N MET A 14 -17.78 24.58 51.62
CA MET A 14 -17.95 24.76 50.15
C MET A 14 -17.02 23.87 49.30
N ILE A 15 -15.90 23.41 49.84
CA ILE A 15 -14.97 22.51 49.10
C ILE A 15 -15.35 21.05 49.28
N ALA A 16 -16.06 20.67 50.34
CA ALA A 16 -16.48 19.28 50.60
C ALA A 16 -17.40 18.66 49.53
N PRO A 17 -18.33 19.36 48.87
CA PRO A 17 -19.12 18.77 47.79
C PRO A 17 -18.39 18.67 46.45
N LEU A 18 -17.28 19.43 46.24
CA LEU A 18 -16.48 19.35 45.00
C LEU A 18 -15.48 18.18 44.99
N VAL A 19 -15.14 17.64 46.17
CA VAL A 19 -14.23 16.48 46.29
C VAL A 19 -14.99 15.14 46.29
N LEU A 20 -16.30 15.16 46.57
CA LEU A 20 -17.13 13.94 46.63
C LEU A 20 -17.80 13.55 45.33
N SER A 21 -17.68 14.33 44.26
CA SER A 21 -18.20 13.97 42.94
C SER A 21 -17.16 13.31 42.01
N ALA A 22 -15.91 13.10 42.46
CA ALA A 22 -14.83 12.52 41.68
C ALA A 22 -14.56 11.02 41.95
N CYS A 23 -15.34 10.36 42.82
CA CYS A 23 -15.21 8.92 43.06
C CYS A 23 -16.50 8.19 42.66
N GLY A 24 -16.64 7.91 41.36
CA GLY A 24 -17.50 6.82 40.92
C GLY A 24 -16.90 5.46 41.35
N PRO A 25 -17.71 4.41 41.53
CA PRO A 25 -17.19 3.11 41.90
C PRO A 25 -16.23 2.62 40.83
N THR A 26 -15.01 2.32 41.23
CA THR A 26 -14.01 1.65 40.35
C THR A 26 -14.64 0.39 39.82
N PRO A 27 -14.67 0.17 38.48
CA PRO A 27 -15.17 -1.09 37.92
C PRO A 27 -14.35 -2.24 38.50
N ALA A 28 -15.02 -3.34 38.84
CA ALA A 28 -14.38 -4.54 39.36
C ALA A 28 -13.39 -5.08 38.31
N PRO A 29 -12.20 -5.50 38.69
CA PRO A 29 -11.23 -6.05 37.77
C PRO A 29 -11.83 -7.25 37.03
N GLN A 30 -11.75 -7.25 35.70
CA GLN A 30 -12.09 -8.40 34.88
C GLN A 30 -10.85 -9.30 34.75
N ILE A 31 -10.99 -10.56 35.08
CA ILE A 31 -9.96 -11.57 34.90
C ILE A 31 -10.06 -12.07 33.47
N ILE A 32 -9.06 -11.74 32.65
CA ILE A 32 -8.93 -12.27 31.29
C ILE A 32 -7.97 -13.45 31.33
N LYS A 33 -8.41 -14.61 30.83
CA LYS A 33 -7.55 -15.78 30.66
C LYS A 33 -6.79 -15.64 29.34
N GLU A 34 -5.52 -15.33 29.41
CA GLU A 34 -4.64 -15.36 28.25
C GLU A 34 -3.92 -16.70 28.16
N THR A 35 -3.93 -17.30 26.96
CA THR A 35 -3.16 -18.50 26.66
C THR A 35 -1.80 -18.05 26.12
N SER A 36 -0.73 -18.32 26.86
CA SER A 36 0.63 -18.05 26.37
C SER A 36 1.33 -19.36 26.00
N VAL A 37 2.04 -19.34 24.88
CA VAL A 37 2.95 -20.43 24.49
C VAL A 37 4.26 -20.23 25.23
N VAL A 38 4.63 -21.19 26.06
CA VAL A 38 5.91 -21.19 26.79
C VAL A 38 6.78 -22.29 26.19
N VAL A 39 8.00 -21.92 25.79
CA VAL A 39 8.98 -22.90 25.32
C VAL A 39 9.64 -23.53 26.54
N GLU A 40 9.32 -24.81 26.81
CA GLU A 40 9.99 -25.60 27.84
C GLU A 40 11.01 -26.52 27.18
N THR A 41 12.20 -26.61 27.78
CA THR A 41 13.26 -27.50 27.31
C THR A 41 13.03 -28.88 27.92
N VAL A 42 12.74 -29.88 27.08
CA VAL A 42 12.52 -31.26 27.53
C VAL A 42 13.71 -32.13 27.09
N MET A 43 14.15 -33.03 27.96
CA MET A 43 15.19 -34.01 27.65
C MET A 43 14.60 -35.16 26.86
N VAL A 44 14.99 -35.31 25.60
CA VAL A 44 14.64 -36.46 24.74
C VAL A 44 15.95 -37.13 24.31
N GLU A 45 16.10 -38.39 24.67
CA GLU A 45 17.29 -39.22 24.37
C GLU A 45 18.64 -38.58 24.72
N GLY A 46 18.69 -37.76 25.80
CA GLY A 46 19.91 -37.14 26.30
C GLY A 46 20.27 -35.80 25.63
N GLN A 47 19.44 -35.28 24.75
CA GLN A 47 19.58 -33.94 24.18
C GLN A 47 18.47 -33.01 24.68
N GLN A 48 18.82 -31.73 24.91
CA GLN A 48 17.85 -30.68 25.24
C GLN A 48 17.13 -30.23 23.97
N VAL A 49 15.82 -30.46 23.89
CA VAL A 49 15.00 -30.04 22.76
C VAL A 49 13.97 -29.02 23.27
N PRO A 50 13.86 -27.85 22.69
CA PRO A 50 12.80 -26.90 23.03
C PRO A 50 11.45 -27.43 22.50
N VAL A 51 10.48 -27.52 23.39
CA VAL A 51 9.10 -27.92 23.05
C VAL A 51 8.16 -26.80 23.45
N GLU A 52 7.32 -26.37 22.53
CA GLU A 52 6.28 -25.40 22.82
C GLU A 52 5.14 -26.07 23.61
N VAL A 53 4.91 -25.58 24.83
CA VAL A 53 3.83 -26.05 25.67
C VAL A 53 2.84 -24.92 25.90
N THR A 54 1.59 -25.15 25.52
CA THR A 54 0.53 -24.17 25.77
C THR A 54 0.12 -24.24 27.23
N LYS A 55 0.41 -23.19 28.01
CA LYS A 55 -0.05 -23.04 29.38
C LYS A 55 -1.09 -21.94 29.47
N VAL A 56 -2.21 -22.21 30.14
CA VAL A 56 -3.17 -21.18 30.53
C VAL A 56 -2.61 -20.48 31.77
N VAL A 57 -2.19 -19.24 31.63
CA VAL A 57 -1.74 -18.38 32.72
C VAL A 57 -2.86 -17.39 33.00
N GLU A 58 -3.40 -17.41 34.21
CA GLU A 58 -4.33 -16.37 34.66
C GLU A 58 -3.53 -15.10 34.98
N VAL A 59 -3.65 -14.10 34.14
CA VAL A 59 -3.05 -12.79 34.37
C VAL A 59 -4.15 -11.85 34.83
N GLU A 60 -4.02 -11.29 35.99
CA GLU A 60 -4.91 -10.26 36.49
C GLU A 60 -4.57 -8.94 35.74
N LYS A 61 -5.30 -8.65 34.68
CA LYS A 61 -5.16 -7.39 33.94
C LYS A 61 -6.22 -6.43 34.42
N VAL A 62 -5.81 -5.39 35.12
CA VAL A 62 -6.71 -4.26 35.44
C VAL A 62 -6.95 -3.52 34.11
N VAL A 63 -8.09 -3.80 33.49
CA VAL A 63 -8.55 -3.00 32.36
C VAL A 63 -9.10 -1.71 32.94
N THR A 64 -8.29 -0.67 32.95
CA THR A 64 -8.80 0.68 33.15
C THR A 64 -9.66 0.96 31.89
N ALA A 65 -10.97 1.17 32.09
CA ALA A 65 -11.82 1.63 31.00
C ALA A 65 -11.16 2.87 30.41
N THR A 66 -10.86 2.84 29.11
CA THR A 66 -10.42 4.03 28.38
C THR A 66 -11.51 5.08 28.62
N PRO A 67 -11.21 6.24 29.20
CA PRO A 67 -12.22 7.28 29.36
C PRO A 67 -12.78 7.57 27.97
N VAL A 68 -14.11 7.58 27.85
CA VAL A 68 -14.79 8.19 26.72
C VAL A 68 -14.14 9.56 26.52
N PRO A 69 -13.70 9.95 25.32
CA PRO A 69 -13.08 11.23 25.10
C PRO A 69 -14.04 12.30 25.63
N GLU A 70 -13.69 12.94 26.74
CA GLU A 70 -14.34 14.15 27.21
C GLU A 70 -14.19 15.13 26.05
N GLU A 71 -15.27 15.79 25.64
CA GLU A 71 -15.25 16.81 24.59
C GLU A 71 -14.24 17.88 25.07
N VAL A 72 -13.00 17.70 24.59
CA VAL A 72 -11.88 18.57 25.01
C VAL A 72 -12.21 19.94 24.43
N ALA A 73 -12.52 20.91 25.29
CA ALA A 73 -12.59 22.28 24.87
C ALA A 73 -11.35 22.63 24.03
N PRO A 74 -11.52 23.30 22.87
CA PRO A 74 -10.40 23.63 22.03
C PRO A 74 -9.30 24.27 22.88
N PRO A 75 -8.05 23.83 22.73
CA PRO A 75 -6.94 24.45 23.46
C PRO A 75 -6.93 25.96 23.17
N PRO A 76 -6.51 26.80 24.13
CA PRO A 76 -6.42 28.22 23.87
C PRO A 76 -5.57 28.49 22.64
N PRO A 77 -5.85 29.54 21.85
CA PRO A 77 -5.13 29.85 20.64
C PRO A 77 -3.64 29.87 20.93
N LYS A 78 -2.90 28.91 20.33
CA LYS A 78 -1.45 28.87 20.47
C LYS A 78 -0.85 29.96 19.58
N VAL A 79 0.22 30.56 20.08
CA VAL A 79 1.07 31.45 19.29
C VAL A 79 1.51 30.70 18.03
N SER A 80 1.45 31.35 16.85
CA SER A 80 1.99 30.78 15.62
C SER A 80 3.39 30.24 15.85
N PRO A 81 3.72 29.05 15.31
CA PRO A 81 5.04 28.47 15.48
C PRO A 81 6.15 29.39 14.95
N GLU A 82 7.32 29.28 15.52
CA GLU A 82 8.49 30.02 15.07
C GLU A 82 8.96 29.50 13.71
N PHE A 83 9.20 30.41 12.77
CA PHE A 83 9.83 30.05 11.47
C PHE A 83 11.29 29.65 11.71
N LYS A 84 11.62 28.39 11.49
CA LYS A 84 12.94 27.80 11.74
C LYS A 84 13.52 27.20 10.47
N ASN A 85 14.83 27.02 10.46
CA ASN A 85 15.56 26.29 9.41
C ASN A 85 15.15 26.72 7.97
N PRO A 86 15.40 27.98 7.56
CA PRO A 86 14.87 28.54 6.31
C PRO A 86 15.27 27.74 5.04
N ASP A 87 16.40 27.05 5.09
CA ASP A 87 16.93 26.28 3.98
C ASP A 87 16.65 24.77 4.08
N THR A 88 15.99 24.33 5.17
CA THR A 88 15.75 22.91 5.44
C THR A 88 14.25 22.61 5.52
N TYR A 89 13.81 21.60 4.79
CA TYR A 89 12.49 21.01 4.92
C TYR A 89 12.56 19.83 5.88
N VAL A 90 11.85 19.95 7.01
CA VAL A 90 11.85 18.93 8.07
C VAL A 90 10.58 18.10 8.00
N VAL A 91 10.76 16.82 7.77
CA VAL A 91 9.71 15.80 7.58
C VAL A 91 9.75 14.83 8.74
N ILE A 92 8.62 14.63 9.43
CA ILE A 92 8.52 13.64 10.51
C ILE A 92 7.50 12.58 10.09
N THR A 93 7.98 11.41 9.68
CA THR A 93 7.16 10.26 9.35
C THR A 93 6.74 9.49 10.61
N GLY A 94 5.86 8.52 10.47
CA GLY A 94 5.41 7.64 11.57
C GLY A 94 5.12 6.23 11.07
N ALA A 95 5.42 5.96 9.80
CA ALA A 95 5.02 4.73 9.11
C ALA A 95 6.17 3.76 8.85
N GLY A 96 7.41 4.14 9.14
CA GLY A 96 8.58 3.30 8.91
C GLY A 96 9.69 4.04 8.17
N GLU A 97 10.75 3.30 7.86
CA GLU A 97 11.91 3.74 7.09
C GLU A 97 12.03 2.90 5.81
N PRO A 98 12.78 3.35 4.79
CA PRO A 98 13.10 2.54 3.62
C PRO A 98 13.69 1.17 3.97
N GLU A 99 13.37 0.16 3.18
CA GLU A 99 14.09 -1.13 3.23
C GLU A 99 15.44 -1.02 2.53
N THR A 100 15.52 -0.19 1.48
CA THR A 100 16.71 0.09 0.66
C THR A 100 16.49 1.38 -0.13
N LEU A 101 17.54 1.89 -0.79
CA LEU A 101 17.46 2.98 -1.79
C LEU A 101 17.82 2.49 -3.20
N ASP A 102 17.63 1.19 -3.45
CA ASP A 102 17.89 0.57 -4.75
C ASP A 102 16.60 0.54 -5.60
N PRO A 103 16.49 1.31 -6.70
CA PRO A 103 15.27 1.38 -7.52
C PRO A 103 14.85 0.05 -8.14
N ALA A 104 15.78 -0.90 -8.29
CA ALA A 104 15.47 -2.23 -8.80
C ALA A 104 14.86 -3.15 -7.73
N TRP A 105 15.02 -2.80 -6.45
CA TRP A 105 14.62 -3.64 -5.32
C TRP A 105 13.49 -3.03 -4.49
N THR A 106 13.43 -1.69 -4.36
CA THR A 106 12.41 -0.95 -3.59
C THR A 106 11.01 -1.27 -4.08
N TYR A 107 10.16 -1.75 -3.17
CA TYR A 107 8.74 -1.99 -3.43
C TYR A 107 7.91 -1.66 -2.20
N GLU A 108 8.12 -0.45 -1.68
CA GLU A 108 7.41 0.12 -0.55
C GLU A 108 7.47 1.66 -0.59
N THR A 109 6.55 2.33 0.12
CA THR A 109 6.32 3.77 -0.04
C THR A 109 7.42 4.65 0.53
N ALA A 110 8.07 4.27 1.65
CA ALA A 110 9.06 5.09 2.31
C ALA A 110 10.34 5.23 1.46
N GLY A 111 10.82 4.12 0.87
CA GLY A 111 11.95 4.11 -0.06
C GLY A 111 11.64 4.86 -1.35
N SER A 112 10.49 4.56 -1.96
CA SER A 112 10.04 5.23 -3.19
C SER A 112 9.96 6.75 -3.03
N ALA A 113 9.45 7.27 -1.91
CA ALA A 113 9.36 8.71 -1.66
C ALA A 113 10.73 9.38 -1.52
N VAL A 114 11.73 8.67 -0.98
CA VAL A 114 13.12 9.16 -0.92
C VAL A 114 13.76 9.11 -2.31
N GLU A 115 13.59 7.98 -3.02
CA GLU A 115 14.15 7.76 -4.36
C GLU A 115 13.65 8.76 -5.39
N ALA A 116 12.37 9.16 -5.32
CA ALA A 116 11.78 10.18 -6.20
C ALA A 116 12.49 11.55 -6.16
N ASN A 117 13.27 11.84 -5.11
CA ASN A 117 14.07 13.04 -5.00
C ASN A 117 15.53 12.82 -5.46
N ILE A 118 16.01 11.58 -5.47
CA ILE A 118 17.42 11.24 -5.77
C ILE A 118 17.59 10.84 -7.24
N TYR A 119 16.61 10.15 -7.81
CA TYR A 119 16.67 9.66 -9.19
C TYR A 119 15.70 10.42 -10.09
N ASP A 120 16.00 10.51 -11.36
CA ASP A 120 15.07 10.91 -12.41
C ASP A 120 14.61 9.70 -13.22
N GLY A 121 13.36 9.75 -13.65
CA GLY A 121 12.79 8.83 -14.63
C GLY A 121 12.89 9.35 -16.07
N LEU A 122 12.50 8.51 -17.02
CA LEU A 122 12.45 8.88 -18.44
C LEU A 122 11.44 10.00 -18.70
N VAL A 123 10.30 9.92 -18.06
CA VAL A 123 9.18 10.87 -18.15
C VAL A 123 8.60 11.15 -16.77
N TRP A 124 7.81 12.22 -16.66
CA TRP A 124 7.09 12.58 -15.44
C TRP A 124 5.65 12.93 -15.78
N TYR A 125 4.72 12.82 -14.83
CA TYR A 125 3.38 13.39 -15.01
C TYR A 125 3.41 14.91 -15.08
N ASN A 126 2.52 15.50 -15.89
CA ASN A 126 2.37 16.96 -16.01
C ASN A 126 1.60 17.50 -14.81
N LYS A 127 2.31 17.76 -13.69
CA LYS A 127 1.75 18.26 -12.44
C LYS A 127 0.63 17.36 -11.91
N ASP A 128 -0.60 17.84 -11.91
CA ASP A 128 -1.81 17.17 -11.42
C ASP A 128 -2.52 16.29 -12.48
N LYS A 129 -1.95 16.17 -13.68
CA LYS A 129 -2.52 15.36 -14.77
C LYS A 129 -2.02 13.93 -14.70
N THR A 130 -2.92 12.97 -14.81
CA THR A 130 -2.59 11.53 -14.79
C THR A 130 -2.52 10.92 -16.20
N ASP A 131 -2.91 11.67 -17.22
CA ASP A 131 -2.95 11.28 -18.64
C ASP A 131 -1.97 12.05 -19.52
N GLN A 132 -1.18 12.97 -18.94
CA GLN A 132 -0.22 13.80 -19.64
C GLN A 132 1.15 13.67 -19.01
N PHE A 133 2.15 13.52 -19.89
CA PHE A 133 3.53 13.34 -19.47
C PHE A 133 4.42 14.48 -19.99
N VAL A 134 5.44 14.82 -19.23
CA VAL A 134 6.47 15.78 -19.57
C VAL A 134 7.84 15.10 -19.66
N PRO A 135 8.78 15.62 -20.48
CA PRO A 135 10.13 15.09 -20.58
C PRO A 135 10.87 15.07 -19.24
N GLY A 136 11.44 13.90 -18.93
CA GLY A 136 12.44 13.68 -17.89
C GLY A 136 13.83 13.52 -18.51
N LEU A 137 14.47 12.38 -18.26
CA LEU A 137 15.72 11.99 -18.91
C LEU A 137 15.53 11.68 -20.40
N ALA A 138 14.31 11.34 -20.84
CA ALA A 138 13.96 11.33 -22.24
C ALA A 138 13.48 12.72 -22.68
N THR A 139 13.96 13.20 -23.85
CA THR A 139 13.54 14.47 -24.46
C THR A 139 12.29 14.29 -25.32
N GLU A 140 12.14 13.14 -25.92
CA GLU A 140 11.01 12.73 -26.76
C GLU A 140 10.87 11.21 -26.76
N TRP A 141 9.70 10.71 -27.11
CA TRP A 141 9.42 9.29 -27.25
C TRP A 141 8.40 9.02 -28.36
N SER A 142 8.42 7.81 -28.87
CA SER A 142 7.47 7.34 -29.87
C SER A 142 7.13 5.87 -29.63
N VAL A 143 5.98 5.47 -30.13
CA VAL A 143 5.53 4.08 -30.13
C VAL A 143 5.18 3.68 -31.57
N SER A 144 5.48 2.42 -31.95
CA SER A 144 5.11 1.86 -33.25
C SER A 144 3.59 1.69 -33.37
N ASP A 145 3.10 1.63 -34.62
CA ASP A 145 1.65 1.50 -34.90
C ASP A 145 1.00 0.26 -34.27
N ASP A 146 1.77 -0.81 -34.06
CA ASP A 146 1.32 -2.03 -33.39
C ASP A 146 1.41 -1.97 -31.86
N GLY A 147 1.97 -0.88 -31.33
CA GLY A 147 2.14 -0.70 -29.88
C GLY A 147 3.25 -1.53 -29.24
N LEU A 148 4.09 -2.22 -30.03
CA LEU A 148 5.07 -3.18 -29.54
C LEU A 148 6.49 -2.63 -29.40
N THR A 149 6.78 -1.47 -29.97
CA THR A 149 8.13 -0.88 -29.90
C THR A 149 8.05 0.55 -29.43
N TRP A 150 8.64 0.82 -28.26
CA TRP A 150 8.80 2.15 -27.71
C TRP A 150 10.23 2.62 -27.89
N THR A 151 10.45 3.85 -28.39
CA THR A 151 11.77 4.46 -28.54
C THR A 151 11.82 5.77 -27.81
N PHE A 152 12.82 5.93 -26.93
CA PHE A 152 13.08 7.14 -26.16
C PHE A 152 14.39 7.77 -26.59
N LYS A 153 14.39 9.08 -26.85
CA LYS A 153 15.59 9.87 -27.09
C LYS A 153 16.12 10.37 -25.77
N ILE A 154 17.31 9.92 -25.39
CA ILE A 154 17.93 10.24 -24.11
C ILE A 154 18.56 11.64 -24.17
N ARG A 155 18.49 12.35 -23.05
CA ARG A 155 18.98 13.72 -22.89
C ARG A 155 20.50 13.73 -22.77
N ASP A 156 21.16 14.56 -23.59
CA ASP A 156 22.62 14.76 -23.51
C ASP A 156 23.01 15.65 -22.32
N GLY A 157 24.20 15.42 -21.76
CA GLY A 157 24.86 16.29 -20.78
C GLY A 157 24.28 16.25 -19.37
N VAL A 158 23.47 15.24 -19.05
CA VAL A 158 23.04 14.95 -17.68
C VAL A 158 24.19 14.25 -16.96
N THR A 159 24.47 14.65 -15.70
CA THR A 159 25.51 14.04 -14.88
C THR A 159 24.91 13.38 -13.66
N PHE A 160 25.43 12.22 -13.28
CA PHE A 160 25.12 11.57 -12.02
C PHE A 160 25.73 12.29 -10.82
N HIS A 161 25.23 12.02 -9.61
CA HIS A 161 25.62 12.70 -8.37
C HIS A 161 27.09 12.50 -8.01
N GLU A 162 27.60 11.29 -8.22
CA GLU A 162 29.00 10.90 -7.91
C GLU A 162 29.93 11.03 -9.12
N GLY A 163 29.46 11.62 -10.20
CA GLY A 163 30.15 11.74 -11.49
C GLY A 163 29.58 10.75 -12.50
N GLY A 164 30.16 10.71 -13.69
CA GLY A 164 29.59 9.98 -14.82
C GLY A 164 28.58 10.85 -15.61
N THR A 165 28.39 10.52 -16.86
CA THR A 165 27.44 11.18 -17.76
C THR A 165 26.39 10.15 -18.18
N LEU A 166 25.13 10.53 -18.10
CA LEU A 166 24.04 9.67 -18.55
C LEU A 166 24.16 9.38 -20.04
N GLU A 167 24.15 8.10 -20.38
CA GLU A 167 24.12 7.59 -21.75
C GLU A 167 22.97 6.56 -21.93
N PRO A 168 22.55 6.24 -23.16
CA PRO A 168 21.46 5.28 -23.38
C PRO A 168 21.71 3.91 -22.74
N HIS A 169 22.95 3.44 -22.66
CA HIS A 169 23.28 2.17 -22.05
C HIS A 169 22.98 2.12 -20.53
N ASP A 170 23.03 3.24 -19.80
CA ASP A 170 22.64 3.32 -18.40
C ASP A 170 21.16 2.99 -18.21
N VAL A 171 20.32 3.52 -19.11
CA VAL A 171 18.89 3.25 -19.11
C VAL A 171 18.61 1.77 -19.41
N ALA A 172 19.29 1.21 -20.42
CA ALA A 172 19.13 -0.20 -20.74
C ALA A 172 19.63 -1.09 -19.60
N TYR A 173 20.80 -0.80 -19.05
CA TYR A 173 21.39 -1.50 -17.89
C TYR A 173 20.44 -1.48 -16.69
N THR A 174 19.89 -0.31 -16.35
CA THR A 174 18.95 -0.15 -15.22
C THR A 174 17.80 -1.14 -15.32
N ASN A 175 17.13 -1.20 -16.49
CA ASN A 175 15.99 -2.09 -16.68
C ASN A 175 16.39 -3.57 -16.76
N GLN A 176 17.49 -3.87 -17.44
CA GLN A 176 18.04 -5.24 -17.53
C GLN A 176 18.44 -5.76 -16.14
N ARG A 177 19.14 -4.93 -15.36
CA ARG A 177 19.51 -5.22 -13.99
C ARG A 177 18.28 -5.47 -13.11
N ALA A 178 17.28 -4.60 -13.17
CA ALA A 178 16.05 -4.76 -12.39
C ALA A 178 15.35 -6.10 -12.68
N LEU A 179 15.31 -6.53 -13.95
CA LEU A 179 14.72 -7.80 -14.34
C LEU A 179 15.60 -9.00 -13.93
N LEU A 180 16.92 -8.92 -14.06
CA LEU A 180 17.84 -10.00 -13.74
C LEU A 180 18.06 -10.19 -12.24
N GLN A 181 18.01 -9.11 -11.45
CA GLN A 181 18.17 -9.15 -9.99
C GLN A 181 16.86 -9.25 -9.23
N GLY A 182 15.71 -9.07 -9.88
CA GLY A 182 14.40 -8.92 -9.30
C GLY A 182 14.10 -9.82 -8.10
N ARG A 183 13.75 -9.18 -7.00
CA ARG A 183 13.43 -9.83 -5.72
C ARG A 183 12.12 -10.61 -5.76
N THR A 184 11.99 -11.57 -4.85
CA THR A 184 10.70 -12.23 -4.61
C THR A 184 9.65 -11.20 -4.15
N ASP A 185 8.48 -11.21 -4.80
CA ASP A 185 7.40 -10.22 -4.61
C ASP A 185 7.84 -8.76 -4.89
N GLY A 186 8.74 -8.54 -5.83
CA GLY A 186 9.23 -7.24 -6.24
C GLY A 186 8.45 -6.59 -7.38
N PRO A 187 8.83 -5.36 -7.79
CA PRO A 187 8.09 -4.56 -8.78
C PRO A 187 8.28 -5.02 -10.23
N GLN A 188 9.26 -5.88 -10.52
CA GLN A 188 9.66 -6.27 -11.88
C GLN A 188 8.57 -7.01 -12.69
N TRP A 189 7.54 -7.54 -12.03
CA TRP A 189 6.40 -8.17 -12.68
C TRP A 189 5.75 -7.24 -13.73
N MET A 190 5.74 -5.92 -13.47
CA MET A 190 5.18 -4.90 -14.36
C MET A 190 5.90 -4.87 -15.71
N LEU A 191 7.22 -5.07 -15.71
CA LEU A 191 8.04 -5.12 -16.92
C LEU A 191 8.00 -6.51 -17.56
N TYR A 192 8.04 -7.59 -16.78
CA TYR A 192 7.93 -8.95 -17.34
C TYR A 192 6.65 -9.13 -18.13
N GLU A 193 5.53 -8.61 -17.64
CA GLU A 193 4.26 -8.71 -18.36
C GLU A 193 4.33 -8.07 -19.74
N GLY A 194 4.83 -6.86 -19.84
CA GLY A 194 4.97 -6.14 -21.10
C GLY A 194 5.95 -6.81 -22.07
N PHE A 195 7.10 -7.22 -21.57
CA PHE A 195 8.18 -7.76 -22.41
C PHE A 195 7.99 -9.22 -22.81
N PHE A 196 7.32 -10.03 -21.98
CA PHE A 196 7.25 -11.48 -22.20
C PHE A 196 5.83 -12.04 -22.20
N GLY A 197 4.83 -11.23 -21.85
CA GLY A 197 3.41 -11.58 -21.79
C GLY A 197 2.92 -11.86 -20.37
N SER A 198 1.59 -11.79 -20.19
CA SER A 198 0.96 -11.89 -18.87
C SER A 198 1.26 -13.23 -18.15
N ASP A 199 1.44 -14.32 -18.91
CA ASP A 199 1.81 -15.62 -18.32
C ASP A 199 3.20 -15.63 -17.67
N LEU A 200 4.05 -14.65 -17.99
CA LEU A 200 5.40 -14.49 -17.47
C LEU A 200 5.56 -13.29 -16.53
N ALA A 201 4.47 -12.70 -16.07
CA ALA A 201 4.45 -11.65 -15.03
C ALA A 201 4.79 -12.23 -13.64
N MET A 202 6.01 -12.77 -13.51
CA MET A 202 6.44 -13.53 -12.34
C MET A 202 6.86 -12.63 -11.17
N ALA A 203 6.79 -13.18 -9.97
CA ALA A 203 7.07 -12.47 -8.74
C ALA A 203 8.58 -12.33 -8.41
N SER A 204 9.46 -13.06 -9.12
CA SER A 204 10.91 -12.97 -8.94
C SER A 204 11.67 -13.30 -10.22
N SER A 205 12.95 -12.89 -10.29
CA SER A 205 13.83 -13.23 -11.42
C SER A 205 14.12 -14.73 -11.52
N LYS A 206 14.15 -15.44 -10.40
CA LYS A 206 14.35 -16.89 -10.35
C LYS A 206 13.14 -17.62 -10.92
N ASP A 207 11.92 -17.22 -10.50
CA ASP A 207 10.67 -17.79 -11.04
C ASP A 207 10.50 -17.47 -12.51
N PHE A 208 10.83 -16.23 -12.92
CA PHE A 208 10.82 -15.83 -14.32
C PHE A 208 11.75 -16.72 -15.15
N ALA A 209 12.97 -16.99 -14.71
CA ALA A 209 13.92 -17.83 -15.42
C ALA A 209 13.38 -19.25 -15.65
N LEU A 210 12.79 -19.86 -14.62
CA LEU A 210 12.18 -21.19 -14.70
C LEU A 210 11.00 -21.18 -15.68
N ALA A 211 10.08 -20.22 -15.53
CA ALA A 211 8.90 -20.12 -16.38
C ALA A 211 9.25 -19.84 -17.84
N TYR A 212 10.18 -18.91 -18.10
CA TYR A 212 10.66 -18.58 -19.44
C TYR A 212 11.26 -19.78 -20.17
N LEU A 213 11.99 -20.64 -19.44
CA LEU A 213 12.57 -21.88 -19.98
C LEU A 213 11.57 -23.05 -20.03
N GLY A 214 10.31 -22.84 -19.62
CA GLY A 214 9.29 -23.89 -19.58
C GLY A 214 9.59 -25.01 -18.60
N LYS A 215 10.29 -24.69 -17.50
CA LYS A 215 10.60 -25.65 -16.43
C LYS A 215 9.40 -25.81 -15.49
N ASP A 216 9.27 -26.99 -14.94
CA ASP A 216 8.33 -27.25 -13.86
C ASP A 216 8.85 -26.64 -12.55
N MET A 217 8.18 -25.59 -12.08
CA MET A 217 8.57 -24.80 -10.90
C MET A 217 8.39 -25.56 -9.58
N GLU A 218 7.62 -26.67 -9.56
CA GLU A 218 7.46 -27.49 -8.35
C GLU A 218 8.65 -28.45 -8.17
N THR A 219 9.28 -28.85 -9.28
CA THR A 219 10.32 -29.89 -9.27
C THR A 219 11.70 -29.39 -9.64
N THR A 220 11.83 -28.22 -10.30
CA THR A 220 13.11 -27.64 -10.75
C THR A 220 13.45 -26.44 -9.88
N LYS A 221 14.70 -26.36 -9.41
CA LYS A 221 15.22 -25.19 -8.70
C LYS A 221 16.02 -24.31 -9.64
N PHE A 222 16.08 -23.01 -9.34
CA PHE A 222 16.90 -22.07 -10.10
C PHE A 222 18.38 -22.50 -10.15
N GLU A 223 18.91 -23.04 -9.06
CA GLU A 223 20.29 -23.52 -8.93
C GLU A 223 20.58 -24.77 -9.80
N ASP A 224 19.57 -25.44 -10.33
CA ASP A 224 19.70 -26.60 -11.23
C ASP A 224 19.85 -26.17 -12.70
N LEU A 225 19.68 -24.88 -13.03
CA LEU A 225 19.80 -24.36 -14.39
C LEU A 225 21.26 -24.39 -14.86
N THR A 226 21.44 -24.76 -16.11
CA THR A 226 22.78 -24.77 -16.76
C THR A 226 23.22 -23.35 -17.13
N ALA A 227 24.51 -23.15 -17.32
CA ALA A 227 25.06 -21.87 -17.77
C ALA A 227 24.46 -21.40 -19.10
N ASP A 228 24.20 -22.33 -20.04
CA ASP A 228 23.57 -22.01 -21.34
C ASP A 228 22.12 -21.54 -21.15
N GLU A 229 21.34 -22.18 -20.26
CA GLU A 229 19.97 -21.77 -19.94
C GLU A 229 19.95 -20.39 -19.25
N LEU A 230 20.83 -20.15 -18.30
CA LEU A 230 20.97 -18.84 -17.66
C LEU A 230 21.36 -17.75 -18.66
N THR A 231 22.29 -18.04 -19.58
CA THR A 231 22.66 -17.13 -20.67
C THR A 231 21.46 -16.83 -21.57
N GLN A 232 20.67 -17.84 -21.93
CA GLN A 232 19.47 -17.67 -22.76
C GLN A 232 18.46 -16.70 -22.10
N VAL A 233 18.23 -16.79 -20.78
CA VAL A 233 17.34 -15.89 -20.03
C VAL A 233 17.87 -14.45 -20.09
N CYS A 234 19.15 -14.25 -19.79
CA CYS A 234 19.77 -12.94 -19.80
C CYS A 234 19.74 -12.29 -21.19
N GLU A 235 20.09 -13.02 -22.24
CA GLU A 235 20.05 -12.50 -23.62
C GLU A 235 18.63 -12.11 -24.04
N ALA A 236 17.60 -12.85 -23.60
CA ALA A 236 16.21 -12.48 -23.85
C ALA A 236 15.84 -11.15 -23.18
N ILE A 237 16.28 -10.94 -21.93
CA ILE A 237 16.07 -9.69 -21.22
C ILE A 237 16.83 -8.54 -21.87
N LYS A 238 18.09 -8.75 -22.27
CA LYS A 238 18.88 -7.74 -23.00
C LYS A 238 18.26 -7.36 -24.33
N ALA A 239 17.67 -8.34 -25.03
CA ALA A 239 16.97 -8.08 -26.29
C ALA A 239 15.66 -7.30 -26.14
N ALA A 240 15.05 -7.32 -24.95
CA ALA A 240 13.82 -6.54 -24.67
C ALA A 240 14.10 -5.05 -24.48
N VAL A 241 15.29 -4.67 -24.01
CA VAL A 241 15.68 -3.26 -23.80
C VAL A 241 17.05 -3.01 -24.40
N VAL A 242 17.11 -2.28 -25.51
CA VAL A 242 18.32 -2.09 -26.32
C VAL A 242 18.70 -0.62 -26.38
N ALA A 243 19.95 -0.30 -26.04
CA ALA A 243 20.54 1.02 -26.19
C ALA A 243 21.29 1.17 -27.53
N ASP A 244 21.25 2.37 -28.09
CA ASP A 244 22.12 2.86 -29.16
C ASP A 244 22.72 4.20 -28.75
N ASP A 245 23.92 4.17 -28.15
CA ASP A 245 24.62 5.35 -27.67
C ASP A 245 24.95 6.32 -28.80
N ALA A 246 25.26 5.79 -29.99
CA ALA A 246 25.58 6.63 -31.16
C ALA A 246 24.35 7.37 -31.67
N ALA A 247 23.18 6.76 -31.63
CA ALA A 247 21.91 7.41 -31.94
C ALA A 247 21.33 8.19 -30.75
N GLY A 248 21.81 7.96 -29.51
CA GLY A 248 21.31 8.55 -28.29
C GLY A 248 19.90 8.04 -27.93
N THR A 249 19.60 6.76 -28.17
CA THR A 249 18.24 6.21 -28.00
C THR A 249 18.23 4.90 -27.22
N VAL A 250 17.12 4.67 -26.54
CA VAL A 250 16.79 3.37 -25.95
C VAL A 250 15.48 2.87 -26.56
N THR A 251 15.48 1.60 -26.96
CA THR A 251 14.32 0.94 -27.58
C THR A 251 13.86 -0.21 -26.69
N TYR A 252 12.56 -0.22 -26.38
CA TYR A 252 11.89 -1.26 -25.63
C TYR A 252 11.05 -2.10 -26.61
N HIS A 253 11.27 -3.42 -26.60
CA HIS A 253 10.53 -4.38 -27.41
C HIS A 253 9.56 -5.17 -26.56
N LEU A 254 8.26 -4.95 -26.77
CA LEU A 254 7.19 -5.58 -26.04
C LEU A 254 6.67 -6.82 -26.76
N LYS A 255 6.20 -7.79 -26.00
CA LYS A 255 5.52 -8.98 -26.50
C LYS A 255 4.05 -8.72 -26.84
N GLN A 256 3.45 -7.79 -26.11
CA GLN A 256 2.06 -7.36 -26.28
C GLN A 256 1.96 -5.84 -26.10
N PRO A 257 0.95 -5.15 -26.67
CA PRO A 257 0.74 -3.74 -26.41
C PRO A 257 0.60 -3.48 -24.90
N MET A 258 1.18 -2.38 -24.42
CA MET A 258 1.18 -1.98 -23.03
C MET A 258 0.75 -0.50 -22.93
N PRO A 259 -0.56 -0.20 -22.98
CA PRO A 259 -1.06 1.17 -22.94
C PRO A 259 -0.66 1.94 -21.67
N TRP A 260 -0.28 1.22 -20.61
CA TRP A 260 0.20 1.78 -19.34
C TRP A 260 1.74 1.88 -19.25
N PHE A 261 2.47 1.77 -20.37
CA PHE A 261 3.94 1.82 -20.35
C PHE A 261 4.47 3.16 -19.83
N LEU A 262 3.89 4.29 -20.27
CA LEU A 262 4.28 5.61 -19.74
C LEU A 262 3.93 5.79 -18.27
N PRO A 263 2.73 5.39 -17.77
CA PRO A 263 2.47 5.30 -16.34
C PRO A 263 3.52 4.53 -15.54
N VAL A 264 4.02 3.38 -16.03
CA VAL A 264 5.10 2.63 -15.37
C VAL A 264 6.42 3.42 -15.44
N ALA A 265 6.76 3.99 -16.60
CA ALA A 265 7.98 4.78 -16.77
C ALA A 265 8.00 6.09 -15.95
N ALA A 266 6.82 6.61 -15.56
CA ALA A 266 6.64 7.78 -14.70
C ALA A 266 6.28 7.44 -13.26
N GLY A 267 6.16 6.15 -12.94
CA GLY A 267 5.60 5.65 -11.68
C GLY A 267 6.56 5.70 -10.51
N ASN A 268 6.06 5.17 -9.38
CA ASN A 268 6.76 5.20 -8.11
C ASN A 268 7.88 4.15 -7.99
N PHE A 269 7.89 3.13 -8.86
CA PHE A 269 8.83 2.01 -8.82
C PHE A 269 9.48 1.80 -10.18
N LEU A 270 10.72 1.28 -10.20
CA LEU A 270 11.51 0.98 -11.41
C LEU A 270 11.83 2.20 -12.30
N GLY A 271 11.47 3.43 -11.88
CA GLY A 271 11.70 4.64 -12.67
C GLY A 271 13.10 5.23 -12.53
N GLY A 272 13.82 4.96 -11.44
CA GLY A 272 15.12 5.55 -11.15
C GLY A 272 16.24 4.99 -12.00
N ILE A 273 16.93 5.85 -12.78
CA ILE A 273 18.04 5.43 -13.64
C ILE A 273 19.35 5.48 -12.86
N VAL A 274 20.17 4.42 -12.96
CA VAL A 274 21.47 4.27 -12.30
C VAL A 274 22.61 4.29 -13.31
N ASP A 275 23.79 4.69 -12.86
CA ASP A 275 25.05 4.77 -13.63
C ASP A 275 25.68 3.37 -13.71
N GLN A 276 25.77 2.77 -14.89
CA GLN A 276 26.32 1.43 -15.09
C GLN A 276 27.77 1.34 -14.62
N GLU A 277 28.62 2.26 -15.00
CA GLU A 277 30.06 2.24 -14.68
C GLU A 277 30.27 2.31 -13.16
N TRP A 278 29.56 3.21 -12.50
CA TRP A 278 29.63 3.35 -11.06
C TRP A 278 29.13 2.09 -10.34
N MET A 279 28.02 1.49 -10.83
CA MET A 279 27.47 0.25 -10.26
C MET A 279 28.47 -0.89 -10.36
N VAL A 280 29.08 -1.08 -11.54
CA VAL A 280 30.10 -2.11 -11.79
C VAL A 280 31.36 -1.87 -10.93
N GLU A 281 31.83 -0.63 -10.84
CA GLU A 281 32.99 -0.27 -9.97
C GLU A 281 32.73 -0.56 -8.49
N ASN A 282 31.47 -0.47 -8.05
CA ASN A 282 31.07 -0.79 -6.68
C ASN A 282 30.69 -2.27 -6.48
N GLY A 283 30.84 -3.13 -7.49
CA GLY A 283 30.73 -4.58 -7.38
C GLY A 283 29.37 -5.17 -7.75
N ASP A 284 28.52 -4.42 -8.45
CA ASP A 284 27.27 -4.92 -9.02
C ASP A 284 27.53 -5.69 -10.33
N TRP A 285 26.45 -6.15 -10.95
CA TRP A 285 26.47 -6.90 -12.21
C TRP A 285 27.18 -6.10 -13.33
N ASP A 286 28.12 -6.80 -13.98
CA ASP A 286 28.98 -6.22 -15.00
C ASP A 286 28.37 -6.19 -16.43
N GLY A 287 27.10 -6.55 -16.58
CA GLY A 287 26.42 -6.63 -17.87
C GLY A 287 26.66 -7.94 -18.61
N ASP A 288 27.49 -8.87 -18.08
CA ASP A 288 27.77 -10.17 -18.71
C ASP A 288 26.73 -11.22 -18.31
N CYS A 289 26.16 -11.87 -19.34
CA CYS A 289 25.17 -12.93 -19.16
C CYS A 289 25.73 -14.20 -18.49
N GLY A 290 27.05 -14.40 -18.45
CA GLY A 290 27.68 -15.49 -17.71
C GLY A 290 27.75 -15.27 -16.20
N THR A 291 27.50 -14.05 -15.70
CA THR A 291 27.71 -13.68 -14.29
C THR A 291 26.43 -13.36 -13.54
N TRP A 292 25.32 -13.05 -14.21
CA TRP A 292 24.12 -12.46 -13.61
C TRP A 292 23.47 -13.30 -12.50
N ALA A 293 23.51 -14.63 -12.62
CA ALA A 293 22.82 -15.52 -11.68
C ALA A 293 23.25 -15.38 -10.22
N LYS A 294 24.48 -14.90 -9.97
CA LYS A 294 24.96 -14.63 -8.61
C LYS A 294 24.34 -13.38 -7.96
N TYR A 295 23.69 -12.54 -8.77
CA TYR A 295 23.01 -11.33 -8.30
C TYR A 295 21.48 -11.49 -8.25
N ALA A 296 20.96 -12.65 -8.67
CA ALA A 296 19.52 -12.91 -8.71
C ALA A 296 18.91 -12.97 -7.31
N ASP A 297 17.84 -12.22 -7.07
CA ASP A 297 17.06 -12.20 -5.82
C ASP A 297 17.93 -11.97 -4.56
N PRO A 298 18.70 -10.86 -4.49
CA PRO A 298 19.53 -10.57 -3.33
C PRO A 298 18.68 -10.13 -2.14
N PRO A 299 19.13 -10.32 -0.89
CA PRO A 299 18.50 -9.62 0.24
C PRO A 299 18.73 -8.10 0.12
N ALA A 300 17.89 -7.29 0.77
CA ALA A 300 17.98 -5.83 0.70
C ALA A 300 19.38 -5.30 1.02
N GLU A 301 19.99 -5.79 2.11
CA GLU A 301 21.32 -5.40 2.55
C GLU A 301 22.43 -5.91 1.63
N GLY A 302 22.11 -6.82 0.71
CA GLY A 302 23.01 -7.35 -0.31
C GLY A 302 23.12 -6.50 -1.56
N THR A 303 22.21 -5.52 -1.75
CA THR A 303 22.27 -4.60 -2.89
C THR A 303 23.33 -3.52 -2.67
N ILE A 304 23.97 -3.06 -3.75
CA ILE A 304 25.00 -2.00 -3.68
C ILE A 304 24.39 -0.67 -3.23
N LEU A 305 23.13 -0.44 -3.59
CA LEU A 305 22.39 0.77 -3.27
C LEU A 305 21.60 0.66 -1.96
N PHE A 306 21.87 -0.33 -1.11
CA PHE A 306 21.12 -0.51 0.16
C PHE A 306 20.97 0.81 0.91
N ASN A 307 22.07 1.52 1.17
CA ASN A 307 22.10 2.82 1.84
C ASN A 307 23.03 3.83 1.14
N LYS A 308 23.22 3.65 -0.16
CA LYS A 308 23.94 4.55 -1.05
C LYS A 308 23.01 4.93 -2.20
N ALA A 309 23.36 5.99 -2.91
CA ALA A 309 22.64 6.39 -4.10
C ALA A 309 23.56 7.15 -5.06
N ASN A 310 23.40 6.90 -6.36
CA ASN A 310 24.04 7.67 -7.42
C ASN A 310 23.00 7.90 -8.53
N GLY A 311 22.12 8.88 -8.33
CA GLY A 311 21.09 9.29 -9.27
C GLY A 311 21.44 10.58 -10.00
N THR A 312 20.48 11.07 -10.79
CA THR A 312 20.60 12.34 -11.52
C THR A 312 19.67 13.42 -10.96
N GLY A 313 18.88 13.08 -9.93
CA GLY A 313 17.78 13.87 -9.42
C GLY A 313 18.15 15.21 -8.78
N PRO A 314 17.12 15.98 -8.38
CA PRO A 314 17.32 17.31 -7.80
C PRO A 314 17.99 17.30 -6.42
N TYR A 315 17.99 16.18 -5.73
CA TYR A 315 18.65 16.01 -4.44
C TYR A 315 19.63 14.84 -4.46
N LYS A 316 20.69 14.97 -3.67
CA LYS A 316 21.70 13.91 -3.40
C LYS A 316 21.50 13.37 -2.01
N LEU A 317 21.76 12.08 -1.83
CA LEU A 317 21.86 11.48 -0.51
C LEU A 317 23.12 12.00 0.20
N ASP A 318 22.96 12.70 1.32
CA ASP A 318 24.08 13.05 2.21
C ASP A 318 24.40 11.85 3.11
N HIS A 319 23.40 11.34 3.83
CA HIS A 319 23.50 10.10 4.58
C HIS A 319 22.12 9.54 4.95
N TRP A 320 22.09 8.25 5.25
CA TRP A 320 21.03 7.55 5.94
C TRP A 320 21.60 6.79 7.13
N THR A 321 21.19 7.17 8.33
CA THR A 321 21.48 6.48 9.58
C THR A 321 20.20 5.77 10.04
N PRO A 322 20.07 4.45 9.83
CA PRO A 322 18.87 3.69 10.19
C PRO A 322 18.47 3.90 11.66
N GLY A 323 17.18 4.16 11.89
CA GLY A 323 16.60 4.46 13.21
C GLY A 323 16.82 5.89 13.69
N GLU A 324 17.53 6.74 12.94
CA GLU A 324 17.80 8.13 13.31
C GLU A 324 17.28 9.13 12.29
N GLU A 325 17.88 9.17 11.07
CA GLU A 325 17.51 10.15 10.05
C GLU A 325 18.01 9.79 8.64
N ILE A 326 17.32 10.34 7.64
CA ILE A 326 17.77 10.42 6.25
C ILE A 326 17.94 11.88 5.92
N VAL A 327 19.06 12.24 5.31
CA VAL A 327 19.36 13.61 4.90
C VAL A 327 19.67 13.66 3.43
N LEU A 328 18.93 14.53 2.74
CA LEU A 328 19.18 14.88 1.34
C LEU A 328 19.66 16.31 1.25
N VAL A 329 20.58 16.58 0.31
CA VAL A 329 21.10 17.92 0.00
C VAL A 329 20.83 18.28 -1.45
N ALA A 330 20.56 19.55 -1.72
CA ALA A 330 20.25 20.01 -3.05
C ALA A 330 21.37 19.73 -4.03
N ASN A 331 21.05 19.26 -5.22
CA ASN A 331 21.94 19.21 -6.36
C ASN A 331 21.99 20.59 -7.01
N ASP A 332 22.96 21.42 -6.63
CA ASP A 332 23.10 22.77 -7.18
C ASP A 332 23.40 22.78 -8.71
N ASN A 333 23.86 21.65 -9.25
CA ASN A 333 24.12 21.46 -10.67
C ASN A 333 23.01 20.64 -11.36
N TYR A 334 21.80 20.63 -10.81
CA TYR A 334 20.69 19.87 -11.40
C TYR A 334 20.47 20.29 -12.86
N TRP A 335 20.40 19.31 -13.74
CA TRP A 335 20.43 19.47 -15.19
C TRP A 335 19.24 20.23 -15.79
N ARG A 336 18.07 20.22 -15.10
CA ARG A 336 16.84 20.82 -15.63
C ARG A 336 16.90 22.34 -15.57
N THR A 337 17.03 22.97 -16.71
CA THR A 337 17.09 24.43 -16.84
C THR A 337 15.73 25.05 -17.14
N GLU A 338 14.83 24.31 -17.80
CA GLU A 338 13.50 24.77 -18.16
C GLU A 338 12.45 24.25 -17.13
N PRO A 339 11.36 25.04 -16.92
CA PRO A 339 10.28 24.60 -16.05
C PRO A 339 9.70 23.23 -16.46
N MET A 340 9.42 22.37 -15.48
CA MET A 340 8.78 21.07 -15.73
C MET A 340 7.40 21.22 -16.39
N TRP A 341 6.66 22.21 -15.96
CA TRP A 341 5.37 22.64 -16.50
C TRP A 341 5.25 24.17 -16.35
N ASP A 342 4.21 24.76 -16.88
CA ASP A 342 4.01 26.21 -16.76
C ASP A 342 3.95 26.66 -15.29
N GLY A 343 4.92 27.47 -14.88
CA GLY A 343 5.13 27.91 -13.49
C GLY A 343 5.70 26.82 -12.56
N GLY A 344 6.14 25.68 -13.10
CA GLY A 344 6.77 24.59 -12.36
C GLY A 344 8.22 24.86 -11.95
N PRO A 345 8.88 23.90 -11.26
CA PRO A 345 10.25 24.04 -10.83
C PRO A 345 11.24 23.94 -12.00
N SER A 346 12.37 24.66 -11.88
CA SER A 346 13.51 24.62 -12.81
C SER A 346 14.79 25.03 -12.08
N GLY A 347 15.94 24.58 -12.57
CA GLY A 347 17.24 24.85 -11.98
C GLY A 347 17.48 24.11 -10.66
N ALA A 348 18.39 24.62 -9.85
CA ALA A 348 18.68 24.05 -8.55
C ALA A 348 17.47 24.11 -7.59
N PRO A 349 17.28 23.11 -6.71
CA PRO A 349 16.22 23.14 -5.71
C PRO A 349 16.25 24.38 -4.82
N LYS A 350 15.06 24.92 -4.52
CA LYS A 350 14.93 26.07 -3.61
C LYS A 350 15.23 25.70 -2.17
N ILE A 351 14.74 24.56 -1.73
CA ILE A 351 15.05 23.95 -0.43
C ILE A 351 16.43 23.30 -0.55
N LYS A 352 17.36 23.65 0.35
CA LYS A 352 18.76 23.18 0.27
C LYS A 352 19.00 21.87 0.98
N ARG A 353 18.16 21.52 1.94
CA ARG A 353 18.27 20.30 2.73
C ARG A 353 16.90 19.72 3.01
N VAL A 354 16.78 18.41 2.93
CA VAL A 354 15.61 17.65 3.39
C VAL A 354 16.06 16.77 4.54
N LEU A 355 15.39 16.88 5.69
CA LEU A 355 15.64 16.08 6.87
C LEU A 355 14.41 15.22 7.15
N ILE A 356 14.54 13.91 7.02
CA ILE A 356 13.46 12.95 7.24
C ILE A 356 13.77 12.16 8.51
N LYS A 357 12.81 12.13 9.46
CA LYS A 357 12.90 11.34 10.71
C LYS A 357 11.66 10.51 10.90
N ASN A 358 11.83 9.28 11.36
CA ASN A 358 10.71 8.41 11.72
C ASN A 358 10.47 8.49 13.24
N ILE A 359 9.33 9.07 13.64
CA ILE A 359 8.92 9.19 15.04
C ILE A 359 7.51 8.61 15.16
N THR A 360 7.38 7.46 15.80
CA THR A 360 6.10 6.73 15.90
C THR A 360 5.11 7.32 16.90
N GLU A 361 5.59 8.10 17.89
CA GLU A 361 4.76 8.65 18.94
C GLU A 361 4.08 9.96 18.49
N TRP A 362 2.73 9.97 18.51
CA TRP A 362 1.90 11.08 18.01
C TRP A 362 2.15 12.42 18.73
N GLY A 363 2.17 12.40 20.07
CA GLY A 363 2.33 13.64 20.84
C GLY A 363 3.65 14.35 20.57
N THR A 364 4.72 13.59 20.31
CA THR A 364 6.02 14.13 19.93
C THR A 364 5.96 14.78 18.55
N ARG A 365 5.36 14.11 17.55
CA ARG A 365 5.18 14.69 16.22
C ARG A 365 4.37 15.98 16.27
N LEU A 366 3.23 15.97 16.97
CA LEU A 366 2.39 17.15 17.13
C LEU A 366 3.16 18.30 17.79
N SER A 367 3.92 18.02 18.87
CA SER A 367 4.71 19.05 19.57
C SER A 367 5.78 19.66 18.66
N MET A 368 6.42 18.88 17.80
CA MET A 368 7.39 19.39 16.82
C MET A 368 6.74 20.30 15.77
N LEU A 369 5.55 19.93 15.28
CA LEU A 369 4.78 20.77 14.35
C LEU A 369 4.38 22.09 15.00
N GLU A 370 3.86 22.05 16.22
CA GLU A 370 3.44 23.23 17.00
C GLU A 370 4.61 24.16 17.36
N ALA A 371 5.81 23.61 17.54
CA ALA A 371 7.02 24.39 17.84
C ALA A 371 7.70 24.97 16.58
N GLY A 372 7.29 24.57 15.37
CA GLY A 372 7.96 24.91 14.13
C GLY A 372 9.26 24.14 13.88
N ASP A 373 9.49 23.04 14.62
CA ASP A 373 10.61 22.14 14.44
C ASP A 373 10.39 21.15 13.29
N ALA A 374 9.12 20.95 12.87
CA ALA A 374 8.73 20.18 11.71
C ALA A 374 7.89 21.03 10.75
N ASP A 375 8.12 20.86 9.46
CA ASP A 375 7.35 21.50 8.39
C ASP A 375 6.15 20.65 7.98
N TRP A 376 6.31 19.33 8.06
CA TRP A 376 5.28 18.32 7.84
C TRP A 376 5.43 17.18 8.84
N ILE A 377 4.30 16.62 9.26
CA ILE A 377 4.24 15.41 10.07
C ILE A 377 3.20 14.44 9.48
N TYR A 378 3.44 13.15 9.60
CA TYR A 378 2.39 12.15 9.34
C TYR A 378 1.28 12.23 10.37
N VAL A 379 0.03 12.36 9.92
CA VAL A 379 -1.18 12.54 10.76
C VAL A 379 -2.14 11.39 10.53
N PRO A 380 -2.17 10.38 11.41
CA PRO A 380 -3.16 9.32 11.34
C PRO A 380 -4.60 9.85 11.38
N PRO A 381 -5.57 9.22 10.68
CA PRO A 381 -6.94 9.73 10.55
C PRO A 381 -7.61 10.10 11.89
N GLN A 382 -7.42 9.30 12.94
CA GLN A 382 -8.02 9.54 14.26
C GLN A 382 -7.51 10.82 14.95
N TYR A 383 -6.36 11.38 14.55
CA TYR A 383 -5.79 12.60 15.11
C TYR A 383 -6.04 13.85 14.26
N ARG A 384 -6.51 13.71 13.02
CA ARG A 384 -6.78 14.83 12.10
C ARG A 384 -7.72 15.89 12.70
N PRO A 385 -8.79 15.53 13.45
CA PRO A 385 -9.63 16.52 14.12
C PRO A 385 -8.88 17.46 15.09
N GLN A 386 -7.75 17.03 15.63
CA GLN A 386 -6.94 17.86 16.53
C GLN A 386 -6.22 19.01 15.80
N LEU A 387 -6.00 18.88 14.47
CA LEU A 387 -5.37 19.92 13.65
C LEU A 387 -6.35 20.94 13.08
N GLU A 388 -7.65 20.63 13.06
CA GLU A 388 -8.68 21.52 12.48
C GLU A 388 -8.63 22.97 12.99
N PRO A 389 -8.42 23.25 14.30
CA PRO A 389 -8.33 24.60 14.81
C PRO A 389 -7.12 25.38 14.31
N TYR A 390 -6.09 24.70 13.79
CA TYR A 390 -4.83 25.30 13.35
C TYR A 390 -4.76 25.53 11.85
N ILE A 391 -5.76 25.09 11.06
CA ILE A 391 -5.77 25.24 9.60
C ILE A 391 -6.13 26.68 9.25
N LYS A 392 -5.13 27.46 8.82
CA LYS A 392 -5.32 28.81 8.30
C LYS A 392 -5.89 28.77 6.89
N THR A 393 -5.27 28.01 6.02
CA THR A 393 -5.68 27.87 4.62
C THR A 393 -6.16 26.46 4.35
N ARG A 394 -7.36 26.30 3.78
CA ARG A 394 -7.90 25.01 3.35
C ARG A 394 -7.95 24.93 1.84
N CYS A 395 -7.39 23.85 1.31
CA CYS A 395 -7.33 23.58 -0.12
C CYS A 395 -8.06 22.27 -0.46
N ASP A 396 -8.63 22.19 -1.65
CA ASP A 396 -9.13 20.94 -2.24
C ASP A 396 -8.07 20.26 -3.12
N ALA A 397 -8.39 19.08 -3.67
CA ALA A 397 -7.50 18.32 -4.54
C ALA A 397 -7.12 19.07 -5.82
N ALA A 398 -7.95 19.97 -6.31
CA ALA A 398 -7.66 20.82 -7.47
C ALA A 398 -6.78 22.04 -7.14
N GLY A 399 -6.39 22.20 -5.86
CA GLY A 399 -5.56 23.32 -5.41
C GLY A 399 -6.33 24.63 -5.20
N ASN A 400 -7.67 24.59 -5.15
CA ASN A 400 -8.46 25.77 -4.80
C ASN A 400 -8.39 25.99 -3.29
N CYS A 401 -7.72 27.07 -2.90
CA CYS A 401 -7.46 27.39 -1.51
C CYS A 401 -8.32 28.57 -1.02
N LYS A 402 -8.78 28.49 0.22
CA LYS A 402 -9.51 29.57 0.91
C LYS A 402 -9.08 29.68 2.37
N GLU A 403 -9.16 30.87 2.93
CA GLU A 403 -8.94 31.07 4.35
C GLU A 403 -10.03 30.36 5.15
N ALA A 404 -9.62 29.55 6.13
CA ALA A 404 -10.51 28.81 7.02
C ALA A 404 -10.48 29.41 8.44
N ASN A 405 -9.30 29.73 8.96
CA ASN A 405 -9.12 30.35 10.28
C ASN A 405 -7.95 31.34 10.22
N PRO A 406 -8.17 32.66 10.36
CA PRO A 406 -7.10 33.66 10.29
C PRO A 406 -6.04 33.49 11.40
N ASP A 407 -6.39 32.87 12.53
CA ASP A 407 -5.48 32.61 13.64
C ASP A 407 -4.72 31.28 13.49
N GLY A 408 -4.97 30.53 12.42
CA GLY A 408 -4.27 29.29 12.10
C GLY A 408 -2.87 29.53 11.54
N TYR A 409 -2.10 28.45 11.42
CA TYR A 409 -0.72 28.47 10.90
C TYR A 409 -0.41 27.29 9.95
N LEU A 410 -1.40 26.45 9.65
CA LEU A 410 -1.27 25.33 8.74
C LEU A 410 -2.04 25.56 7.44
N ALA A 411 -1.47 25.12 6.33
CA ALA A 411 -2.20 24.86 5.11
C ALA A 411 -2.63 23.39 5.13
N GLY A 412 -3.92 23.14 4.90
CA GLY A 412 -4.51 21.80 4.93
C GLY A 412 -5.20 21.46 3.60
N TRP A 413 -4.82 20.33 3.01
CA TRP A 413 -5.54 19.69 1.91
C TRP A 413 -6.32 18.52 2.47
N ARG A 414 -7.57 18.35 2.03
CA ARG A 414 -8.45 17.27 2.50
C ARG A 414 -9.18 16.61 1.34
N ASP A 415 -9.74 15.44 1.67
CA ASP A 415 -10.53 14.66 0.72
C ASP A 415 -9.72 14.30 -0.54
N LEU A 416 -8.43 14.01 -0.37
CA LEU A 416 -7.51 13.61 -1.43
C LEU A 416 -7.66 12.11 -1.69
N PRO A 417 -8.24 11.64 -2.82
CA PRO A 417 -8.34 10.22 -3.10
C PRO A 417 -6.97 9.55 -3.10
N GLN A 418 -6.70 8.66 -2.16
CA GLN A 418 -5.46 7.89 -2.20
C GLN A 418 -5.51 6.80 -3.27
N PRO A 419 -4.39 6.50 -3.94
CA PRO A 419 -4.27 5.35 -4.82
C PRO A 419 -4.14 4.05 -3.99
N ALA A 420 -5.12 3.82 -3.12
CA ALA A 420 -5.14 2.70 -2.17
C ALA A 420 -6.57 2.19 -1.93
N MET A 421 -6.73 0.89 -1.89
CA MET A 421 -7.99 0.22 -1.56
C MET A 421 -7.77 -0.88 -0.53
N THR A 422 -8.75 -1.07 0.33
CA THR A 422 -8.77 -2.17 1.29
C THR A 422 -10.04 -3.01 1.11
N PRO A 423 -9.96 -4.19 0.48
CA PRO A 423 -11.04 -5.18 0.48
C PRO A 423 -10.93 -6.16 1.66
N ALA A 424 -12.05 -6.84 1.98
CA ALA A 424 -12.00 -8.14 2.65
C ALA A 424 -12.09 -9.24 1.59
N GLN A 425 -11.06 -10.06 1.52
CA GLN A 425 -10.88 -11.04 0.44
C GLN A 425 -11.34 -12.41 0.88
N PHE A 426 -12.15 -13.05 0.06
CA PHE A 426 -12.58 -14.44 0.22
C PHE A 426 -11.60 -15.39 -0.44
N ASN A 427 -11.40 -16.57 0.13
CA ASN A 427 -10.79 -17.69 -0.56
C ASN A 427 -11.90 -18.67 -0.93
N TRP A 428 -12.17 -18.83 -2.22
CA TRP A 428 -13.29 -19.65 -2.68
C TRP A 428 -13.02 -21.15 -2.58
N GLN A 429 -11.73 -21.53 -2.53
CA GLN A 429 -11.30 -22.92 -2.38
C GLN A 429 -10.13 -22.96 -1.38
N ILE A 430 -10.49 -23.06 -0.11
CA ILE A 430 -9.55 -22.95 1.01
C ILE A 430 -8.66 -24.19 1.08
N ASN A 431 -7.35 -24.00 1.17
CA ASN A 431 -6.40 -25.11 1.31
C ASN A 431 -6.48 -25.76 2.69
N VAL A 432 -6.75 -27.07 2.72
CA VAL A 432 -6.82 -27.89 3.94
C VAL A 432 -5.65 -28.86 4.09
N GLU A 433 -4.73 -28.88 3.15
CA GLU A 433 -3.56 -29.78 3.20
C GLU A 433 -2.72 -29.49 4.46
N GLY A 434 -2.38 -30.54 5.19
CA GLY A 434 -1.66 -30.43 6.47
C GLY A 434 -2.47 -29.84 7.61
N GLY A 435 -3.82 -29.71 7.46
CA GLY A 435 -4.73 -29.10 8.43
C GLY A 435 -4.84 -27.58 8.27
N ASN A 436 -5.98 -27.03 8.70
CA ASN A 436 -6.24 -25.59 8.64
C ASN A 436 -6.95 -25.09 9.92
N PRO A 437 -6.25 -24.37 10.80
CA PRO A 437 -6.85 -23.90 12.07
C PRO A 437 -7.84 -22.75 11.90
N PHE A 438 -7.89 -22.08 10.73
CA PHE A 438 -8.71 -20.89 10.51
C PHE A 438 -10.17 -21.20 10.20
N ILE A 439 -10.48 -22.46 9.86
CA ILE A 439 -11.82 -22.94 9.48
C ILE A 439 -12.38 -23.99 10.47
N GLY A 440 -11.83 -24.10 11.66
CA GLY A 440 -12.30 -25.03 12.70
C GLY A 440 -12.25 -26.49 12.26
N SER A 441 -13.40 -27.20 12.32
CA SER A 441 -13.49 -28.61 11.92
C SER A 441 -13.26 -28.84 10.41
N GLY A 442 -13.39 -27.81 9.57
CA GLY A 442 -13.34 -27.92 8.11
C GLY A 442 -14.61 -28.53 7.49
N ALA A 443 -15.68 -28.64 8.25
CA ALA A 443 -16.96 -29.19 7.82
C ALA A 443 -18.13 -28.29 8.24
N LEU A 444 -19.28 -28.46 7.61
CA LEU A 444 -20.50 -27.73 7.94
C LEU A 444 -21.21 -28.43 9.13
N ASP A 445 -20.68 -28.26 10.33
CA ASP A 445 -21.13 -28.89 11.56
C ASP A 445 -21.36 -27.94 12.74
N GLY A 446 -21.38 -26.63 12.43
CA GLY A 446 -21.48 -25.54 13.41
C GLY A 446 -20.17 -25.20 14.10
N ASN A 447 -19.10 -26.01 13.93
CA ASN A 447 -17.79 -25.80 14.53
C ASN A 447 -16.70 -25.54 13.49
N GLY A 448 -17.04 -25.49 12.21
CA GLY A 448 -16.14 -25.24 11.12
C GLY A 448 -16.79 -24.72 9.88
N THR A 449 -15.98 -24.54 8.83
CA THR A 449 -16.35 -24.05 7.51
C THR A 449 -15.78 -25.01 6.46
N PRO A 450 -16.58 -25.52 5.50
CA PRO A 450 -16.06 -26.38 4.44
C PRO A 450 -15.12 -25.58 3.50
N PRO A 451 -14.18 -26.26 2.83
CA PRO A 451 -13.16 -25.61 2.00
C PRO A 451 -13.71 -24.73 0.86
N ASP A 452 -14.86 -25.09 0.32
CA ASP A 452 -15.53 -24.44 -0.81
C ASP A 452 -16.66 -23.48 -0.42
N PHE A 453 -16.74 -23.12 0.86
CA PHE A 453 -17.78 -22.26 1.44
C PHE A 453 -18.03 -20.97 0.62
N PHE A 454 -16.99 -20.29 0.19
CA PHE A 454 -17.09 -19.07 -0.61
C PHE A 454 -17.25 -19.34 -2.12
N SER A 455 -17.32 -20.59 -2.58
CA SER A 455 -17.69 -20.88 -3.98
C SER A 455 -19.17 -20.56 -4.26
N ASP A 456 -20.03 -20.63 -3.25
CA ASP A 456 -21.42 -20.22 -3.34
C ASP A 456 -21.57 -18.70 -3.40
N ILE A 457 -22.28 -18.21 -4.43
CA ILE A 457 -22.45 -16.77 -4.66
C ILE A 457 -23.33 -16.11 -3.59
N HIS A 458 -24.31 -16.84 -3.04
CA HIS A 458 -25.22 -16.31 -2.04
C HIS A 458 -24.48 -16.08 -0.71
N ILE A 459 -23.52 -16.94 -0.36
CA ILE A 459 -22.63 -16.71 0.78
C ILE A 459 -21.84 -15.41 0.59
N ARG A 460 -21.22 -15.20 -0.57
CA ARG A 460 -20.45 -13.98 -0.83
C ARG A 460 -21.32 -12.72 -0.80
N LYS A 461 -22.53 -12.79 -1.36
CA LYS A 461 -23.52 -11.70 -1.31
C LYS A 461 -23.99 -11.43 0.12
N ALA A 462 -24.25 -12.47 0.91
CA ALA A 462 -24.61 -12.33 2.31
C ALA A 462 -23.53 -11.56 3.09
N PHE A 463 -22.25 -11.93 2.94
CA PHE A 463 -21.15 -11.23 3.60
C PHE A 463 -21.06 -9.76 3.17
N ASN A 464 -21.32 -9.44 1.90
CA ASN A 464 -21.37 -8.06 1.40
C ASN A 464 -22.52 -7.26 2.04
N TYR A 465 -23.73 -7.83 2.15
CA TYR A 465 -24.87 -7.16 2.80
C TYR A 465 -24.75 -7.07 4.33
N CYS A 466 -23.97 -7.95 4.96
CA CYS A 466 -23.71 -7.92 6.40
C CYS A 466 -22.64 -6.89 6.82
N PHE A 467 -21.88 -6.32 5.88
CA PHE A 467 -20.83 -5.33 6.21
C PHE A 467 -21.42 -3.92 6.30
N ASP A 468 -21.24 -3.25 7.45
CA ASP A 468 -21.67 -1.86 7.62
C ASP A 468 -20.62 -0.88 7.07
N PHE A 469 -20.74 -0.57 5.78
CA PHE A 469 -19.86 0.37 5.07
C PHE A 469 -19.92 1.78 5.69
N GLN A 470 -21.08 2.20 6.19
CA GLN A 470 -21.24 3.55 6.76
C GLN A 470 -20.56 3.66 8.12
N ALA A 471 -20.68 2.64 8.97
CA ALA A 471 -19.94 2.58 10.22
C ALA A 471 -18.42 2.54 9.95
N MET A 472 -17.98 1.78 8.94
CA MET A 472 -16.57 1.74 8.54
C MET A 472 -16.05 3.12 8.16
N ILE A 473 -16.74 3.83 7.25
CA ILE A 473 -16.31 5.13 6.77
C ILE A 473 -16.40 6.19 7.89
N LYS A 474 -17.54 6.27 8.57
CA LYS A 474 -17.81 7.32 9.54
C LYS A 474 -16.99 7.15 10.82
N ASP A 475 -16.94 5.93 11.38
CA ASP A 475 -16.43 5.70 12.73
C ASP A 475 -14.96 5.25 12.71
N ALA A 476 -14.57 4.35 11.77
CA ALA A 476 -13.21 3.87 11.67
C ALA A 476 -12.30 4.81 10.86
N LEU A 477 -12.81 5.43 9.80
CA LEU A 477 -12.07 6.36 8.94
C LEU A 477 -12.36 7.84 9.24
N SER A 478 -13.14 8.16 10.29
CA SER A 478 -13.49 9.54 10.65
C SER A 478 -14.13 10.34 9.50
N GLY A 479 -14.84 9.65 8.59
CA GLY A 479 -15.44 10.21 7.38
C GLY A 479 -14.49 10.32 6.19
N GLU A 480 -13.22 9.94 6.32
CA GLU A 480 -12.20 10.07 5.27
C GLU A 480 -12.04 8.77 4.45
N GLY A 481 -13.10 8.43 3.76
CA GLY A 481 -13.15 7.28 2.86
C GLY A 481 -14.40 7.32 1.98
N VAL A 482 -14.34 6.61 0.87
CA VAL A 482 -15.49 6.35 0.01
C VAL A 482 -15.68 4.84 -0.12
N GLN A 483 -16.95 4.40 -0.17
CA GLN A 483 -17.23 3.00 -0.44
C GLN A 483 -16.78 2.66 -1.87
N ALA A 484 -16.00 1.60 -2.02
CA ALA A 484 -15.57 1.14 -3.33
C ALA A 484 -16.70 0.42 -4.07
N GLN A 485 -16.69 0.53 -5.41
CA GLN A 485 -17.67 -0.10 -6.32
C GLN A 485 -17.09 -1.36 -7.00
N GLY A 486 -15.89 -1.77 -6.65
CA GLY A 486 -15.13 -2.82 -7.31
C GLY A 486 -13.64 -2.53 -7.22
N PRO A 487 -12.80 -3.18 -8.03
CA PRO A 487 -11.35 -2.99 -7.95
C PRO A 487 -10.87 -1.59 -8.36
N ILE A 488 -11.53 -0.92 -9.29
CA ILE A 488 -11.04 0.33 -9.89
C ILE A 488 -11.40 1.53 -9.02
N LEU A 489 -10.43 2.41 -8.79
CA LEU A 489 -10.56 3.56 -7.90
C LEU A 489 -11.36 4.70 -8.51
N GLN A 490 -11.97 5.52 -7.66
CA GLN A 490 -12.64 6.76 -8.05
C GLN A 490 -11.68 7.70 -8.77
N GLY A 491 -12.14 8.26 -9.90
CA GLY A 491 -11.34 9.16 -10.74
C GLY A 491 -10.48 8.46 -11.78
N MET A 492 -10.44 7.12 -11.79
CA MET A 492 -9.68 6.32 -12.75
C MET A 492 -10.54 5.89 -13.94
N MET A 493 -9.91 5.70 -15.10
CA MET A 493 -10.57 5.16 -16.29
C MET A 493 -11.27 3.82 -15.95
N GLY A 494 -12.53 3.68 -16.37
CA GLY A 494 -13.33 2.50 -16.07
C GLY A 494 -14.12 2.57 -14.76
N TYR A 495 -13.87 3.57 -13.90
CA TYR A 495 -14.71 3.82 -12.73
C TYR A 495 -16.11 4.28 -13.14
N ARG A 496 -17.14 3.83 -12.42
CA ARG A 496 -18.55 4.14 -12.72
C ARG A 496 -18.99 5.42 -12.00
N GLU A 497 -18.60 6.58 -12.55
CA GLU A 497 -18.87 7.88 -11.95
C GLU A 497 -20.36 8.15 -11.80
N GLY A 498 -20.76 8.59 -10.61
CA GLY A 498 -22.17 8.94 -10.30
C GLY A 498 -23.08 7.74 -10.01
N GLU A 499 -22.61 6.53 -10.16
CA GLU A 499 -23.33 5.33 -9.76
C GLU A 499 -23.13 5.03 -8.27
N LYS A 500 -24.06 4.30 -7.67
CA LYS A 500 -23.94 3.83 -6.29
C LYS A 500 -23.41 2.41 -6.28
N PRO A 501 -22.63 2.03 -5.26
CA PRO A 501 -22.29 0.62 -5.03
C PRO A 501 -23.54 -0.25 -4.93
N LEU A 502 -23.49 -1.48 -5.42
CA LEU A 502 -24.60 -2.44 -5.38
C LEU A 502 -24.94 -2.86 -3.94
N TYR A 503 -23.92 -2.94 -3.10
CA TYR A 503 -24.10 -3.39 -1.73
C TYR A 503 -24.16 -2.20 -0.76
N SER A 504 -25.02 -2.36 0.25
CA SER A 504 -25.09 -1.52 1.44
C SER A 504 -25.41 -2.41 2.62
N TYR A 505 -25.14 -1.98 3.83
CA TYR A 505 -25.54 -2.73 5.01
C TYR A 505 -27.04 -2.95 5.02
N ASP A 506 -27.46 -4.21 4.91
CA ASP A 506 -28.86 -4.61 4.90
C ASP A 506 -29.00 -6.00 5.56
N PRO A 507 -29.24 -6.04 6.88
CA PRO A 507 -29.39 -7.30 7.61
C PRO A 507 -30.48 -8.22 7.06
N THR A 508 -31.56 -7.66 6.47
CA THR A 508 -32.63 -8.46 5.88
C THR A 508 -32.16 -9.19 4.63
N LYS A 509 -31.48 -8.50 3.74
CA LYS A 509 -30.89 -9.13 2.55
C LYS A 509 -29.76 -10.09 2.92
N CYS A 510 -28.95 -9.76 3.92
CA CYS A 510 -27.94 -10.67 4.42
C CYS A 510 -28.55 -12.01 4.87
N GLU A 511 -29.67 -11.97 5.63
CA GLU A 511 -30.41 -13.16 6.04
C GLU A 511 -31.01 -13.91 4.83
N GLU A 512 -31.62 -13.18 3.89
CA GLU A 512 -32.20 -13.75 2.67
C GLU A 512 -31.14 -14.50 1.85
N GLU A 513 -29.97 -13.91 1.65
CA GLU A 513 -28.87 -14.52 0.89
C GLU A 513 -28.31 -15.78 1.60
N PHE A 514 -28.12 -15.75 2.93
CA PHE A 514 -27.74 -16.95 3.67
C PHE A 514 -28.76 -18.09 3.53
N LYS A 515 -30.04 -17.79 3.45
CA LYS A 515 -31.10 -18.78 3.24
C LYS A 515 -31.19 -19.32 1.81
N LEU A 516 -30.70 -18.55 0.83
CA LEU A 516 -30.65 -18.96 -0.57
C LEU A 516 -29.40 -19.82 -0.90
N ALA A 517 -28.39 -19.81 -0.04
CA ALA A 517 -27.16 -20.57 -0.24
C ALA A 517 -27.42 -22.09 -0.29
N ASP A 518 -26.55 -22.82 -0.98
CA ASP A 518 -26.51 -24.29 -1.06
C ASP A 518 -25.06 -24.75 -0.84
N VAL A 519 -24.61 -24.68 0.41
CA VAL A 519 -23.22 -24.94 0.80
C VAL A 519 -22.93 -26.45 0.81
N ASN A 520 -23.91 -27.27 1.05
CA ASN A 520 -23.78 -28.72 1.01
C ASN A 520 -24.00 -29.35 -0.38
N HIS A 521 -24.31 -28.52 -1.39
CA HIS A 521 -24.45 -28.87 -2.81
C HIS A 521 -25.50 -29.94 -3.12
N ASN A 522 -26.58 -29.97 -2.35
CA ASN A 522 -27.67 -30.95 -2.56
C ASN A 522 -28.81 -30.41 -3.45
N GLY A 523 -28.75 -29.13 -3.86
CA GLY A 523 -29.72 -28.45 -4.70
C GLY A 523 -30.93 -27.90 -3.93
N VAL A 524 -30.88 -27.88 -2.59
CA VAL A 524 -31.93 -27.32 -1.73
C VAL A 524 -31.39 -26.09 -1.01
N PRO A 525 -32.06 -24.92 -1.09
CA PRO A 525 -31.61 -23.72 -0.39
C PRO A 525 -31.53 -23.94 1.14
N ALA A 526 -30.51 -23.37 1.78
CA ALA A 526 -30.24 -23.51 3.21
C ALA A 526 -31.40 -23.12 4.13
N GLY A 527 -32.29 -22.23 3.69
CA GLY A 527 -33.50 -21.87 4.43
C GLY A 527 -34.57 -22.96 4.44
N GLU A 528 -34.45 -23.98 3.60
CA GLU A 528 -35.34 -25.13 3.48
C GLU A 528 -34.65 -26.44 3.87
N ASP A 529 -33.31 -26.41 4.07
CA ASP A 529 -32.48 -27.57 4.39
C ASP A 529 -31.89 -27.46 5.82
N PRO A 530 -32.34 -28.31 6.77
CA PRO A 530 -31.80 -28.31 8.13
C PRO A 530 -30.34 -28.83 8.23
N GLU A 531 -29.76 -29.39 7.17
CA GLU A 531 -28.39 -29.88 7.11
C GLU A 531 -27.44 -28.88 6.41
N ASP A 532 -27.94 -27.68 6.08
CA ASP A 532 -27.14 -26.61 5.45
C ASP A 532 -26.87 -25.45 6.40
N VAL A 533 -26.13 -24.46 5.93
CA VAL A 533 -25.49 -23.36 6.69
C VAL A 533 -26.43 -22.62 7.62
N TRP A 534 -27.69 -22.41 7.22
CA TRP A 534 -28.67 -21.67 8.04
C TRP A 534 -28.97 -22.36 9.36
N ASP A 535 -29.19 -23.67 9.32
CA ASP A 535 -29.53 -24.46 10.49
C ASP A 535 -28.32 -25.13 11.18
N MET A 536 -27.27 -25.46 10.45
CA MET A 536 -26.03 -26.00 11.02
C MET A 536 -25.17 -24.94 11.66
N GLY A 537 -25.07 -23.74 11.04
CA GLY A 537 -24.11 -22.71 11.43
C GLY A 537 -22.69 -22.98 10.94
N PHE A 538 -21.78 -22.06 11.22
CA PHE A 538 -20.37 -22.19 10.84
C PHE A 538 -19.45 -21.47 11.82
N TYR A 539 -18.16 -21.84 11.77
CA TYR A 539 -17.07 -21.11 12.45
C TYR A 539 -15.94 -20.78 11.48
N MET A 540 -15.45 -19.54 11.50
CA MET A 540 -14.25 -19.14 10.76
C MET A 540 -13.51 -17.99 11.44
N GLN A 541 -12.26 -17.76 10.98
CA GLN A 541 -11.45 -16.63 11.41
C GLN A 541 -11.27 -15.62 10.27
N ILE A 542 -11.38 -14.33 10.61
CA ILE A 542 -10.99 -13.21 9.74
C ILE A 542 -9.62 -12.72 10.16
N ALA A 543 -8.63 -12.84 9.28
CA ALA A 543 -7.26 -12.41 9.57
C ALA A 543 -7.02 -10.95 9.21
N TYR A 544 -6.26 -10.25 10.04
CA TYR A 544 -5.72 -8.91 9.76
C TYR A 544 -4.31 -8.79 10.35
N ASN A 545 -3.50 -7.85 9.81
CA ASN A 545 -2.13 -7.68 10.29
C ASN A 545 -2.07 -6.93 11.63
N ALA A 546 -1.20 -7.40 12.52
CA ALA A 546 -0.96 -6.80 13.83
C ALA A 546 -0.55 -5.32 13.72
N GLY A 547 -1.09 -4.50 14.63
CA GLY A 547 -0.83 -3.06 14.66
C GLY A 547 -1.70 -2.23 13.71
N ASN A 548 -2.51 -2.84 12.85
CA ASN A 548 -3.42 -2.14 11.95
C ASN A 548 -4.84 -2.04 12.54
N ASP A 549 -5.11 -0.97 13.26
CA ASP A 549 -6.41 -0.75 13.91
C ASP A 549 -7.56 -0.60 12.93
N THR A 550 -7.33 0.00 11.76
CA THR A 550 -8.36 0.17 10.73
C THR A 550 -8.84 -1.18 10.20
N ARG A 551 -7.92 -2.12 9.90
CA ARG A 551 -8.25 -3.48 9.47
C ARG A 551 -8.86 -4.31 10.59
N ARG A 552 -8.45 -4.09 11.84
CA ARG A 552 -9.09 -4.67 13.01
C ARG A 552 -10.56 -4.26 13.10
N LEU A 553 -10.85 -2.96 13.01
CA LEU A 553 -12.21 -2.43 13.07
C LEU A 553 -13.07 -2.96 11.91
N ALA A 554 -12.53 -3.03 10.69
CA ALA A 554 -13.23 -3.64 9.56
C ALA A 554 -13.60 -5.12 9.83
N SER A 555 -12.67 -5.90 10.39
CA SER A 555 -12.93 -7.30 10.77
C SER A 555 -14.00 -7.43 11.84
N GLU A 556 -13.99 -6.54 12.86
CA GLU A 556 -14.98 -6.53 13.93
C GLU A 556 -16.37 -6.07 13.46
N ILE A 557 -16.45 -5.11 12.54
CA ILE A 557 -17.72 -4.69 11.92
C ILE A 557 -18.33 -5.85 11.15
N LEU A 558 -17.55 -6.54 10.32
CA LEU A 558 -18.03 -7.69 9.56
C LEU A 558 -18.49 -8.82 10.48
N LYS A 559 -17.69 -9.16 11.49
CA LYS A 559 -18.05 -10.13 12.54
C LYS A 559 -19.40 -9.79 13.18
N ALA A 560 -19.54 -8.55 13.65
CA ALA A 560 -20.76 -8.12 14.34
C ALA A 560 -21.99 -8.21 13.42
N GLY A 561 -21.86 -7.82 12.15
CA GLY A 561 -22.94 -7.92 11.17
C GLY A 561 -23.40 -9.37 10.93
N ILE A 562 -22.45 -10.29 10.79
CA ILE A 562 -22.74 -11.73 10.55
C ILE A 562 -23.36 -12.38 11.78
N GLU A 563 -22.75 -12.21 12.96
CA GLU A 563 -23.25 -12.85 14.20
C GLU A 563 -24.62 -12.31 14.66
N ALA A 564 -24.98 -11.09 14.25
CA ALA A 564 -26.31 -10.52 14.52
C ALA A 564 -27.45 -11.21 13.75
N ILE A 565 -27.14 -11.88 12.61
CA ILE A 565 -28.14 -12.51 11.74
C ILE A 565 -28.58 -13.87 12.30
N ASN A 566 -27.63 -14.68 12.79
CA ASN A 566 -27.93 -16.01 13.29
C ASN A 566 -26.96 -16.36 14.44
N PRO A 567 -27.45 -16.75 15.64
CA PRO A 567 -26.62 -17.07 16.78
C PRO A 567 -25.74 -18.34 16.60
N LYS A 568 -25.96 -19.09 15.53
CA LYS A 568 -25.14 -20.25 15.16
C LYS A 568 -23.93 -19.86 14.31
N PHE A 569 -23.85 -18.61 13.85
CA PHE A 569 -22.73 -18.09 13.08
C PHE A 569 -21.66 -17.58 14.04
N SER A 570 -20.45 -18.10 13.92
CA SER A 570 -19.33 -17.74 14.79
C SER A 570 -18.14 -17.26 13.96
N VAL A 571 -17.75 -16.01 14.16
CA VAL A 571 -16.65 -15.40 13.44
C VAL A 571 -15.66 -14.82 14.44
N GLN A 572 -14.36 -15.08 14.24
CA GLN A 572 -13.31 -14.57 15.12
C GLN A 572 -12.34 -13.66 14.32
N ALA A 573 -12.24 -12.40 14.71
CA ALA A 573 -11.20 -11.51 14.19
C ALA A 573 -9.85 -11.87 14.83
N VAL A 574 -8.82 -12.13 14.01
CA VAL A 574 -7.51 -12.61 14.46
C VAL A 574 -6.38 -11.72 13.95
N SER A 575 -5.61 -11.19 14.90
CA SER A 575 -4.40 -10.40 14.61
C SER A 575 -3.22 -11.33 14.35
N MET A 576 -2.52 -11.11 13.25
CA MET A 576 -1.33 -11.89 12.86
C MET A 576 -0.15 -10.97 12.54
N PRO A 577 1.09 -11.34 12.94
CA PRO A 577 2.27 -10.67 12.41
C PRO A 577 2.27 -10.69 10.88
N TRP A 578 2.67 -9.57 10.24
CA TRP A 578 2.59 -9.43 8.80
C TRP A 578 3.20 -10.60 7.99
N PRO A 579 4.45 -11.06 8.28
CA PRO A 579 5.03 -12.18 7.55
C PRO A 579 4.23 -13.48 7.72
N VAL A 580 3.67 -13.73 8.92
CA VAL A 580 2.85 -14.91 9.20
C VAL A 580 1.55 -14.87 8.41
N MET A 581 0.91 -13.70 8.35
CA MET A 581 -0.31 -13.51 7.55
C MET A 581 -0.04 -13.70 6.05
N LEU A 582 1.06 -13.16 5.53
CA LEU A 582 1.45 -13.34 4.13
C LEU A 582 1.69 -14.82 3.79
N ASN A 583 2.41 -15.55 4.65
CA ASN A 583 2.66 -16.97 4.44
C ASN A 583 1.35 -17.79 4.46
N ALA A 584 0.46 -17.52 5.43
CA ALA A 584 -0.84 -18.19 5.50
C ALA A 584 -1.73 -17.86 4.28
N ARG A 585 -1.70 -16.61 3.82
CA ARG A 585 -2.37 -16.16 2.59
C ARG A 585 -1.84 -16.89 1.36
N ARG A 586 -0.52 -16.86 1.13
CA ARG A 586 0.13 -17.52 -0.03
C ARG A 586 -0.13 -19.02 -0.05
N ALA A 587 -0.19 -19.64 1.13
CA ALA A 587 -0.55 -21.05 1.26
C ALA A 587 -2.06 -21.31 1.03
N GLY A 588 -2.89 -20.31 0.74
CA GLY A 588 -4.33 -20.46 0.53
C GLY A 588 -5.10 -20.89 1.77
N LYS A 589 -4.58 -20.66 2.99
CA LYS A 589 -5.20 -21.16 4.23
C LYS A 589 -6.20 -20.22 4.88
N LEU A 590 -6.12 -18.93 4.59
CA LEU A 590 -7.03 -17.94 5.17
C LEU A 590 -8.39 -17.99 4.46
N PRO A 591 -9.51 -18.26 5.17
CA PRO A 591 -10.84 -18.25 4.55
C PRO A 591 -11.23 -16.84 4.12
N ILE A 592 -10.90 -15.86 4.97
CA ILE A 592 -11.10 -14.44 4.71
C ILE A 592 -10.01 -13.64 5.41
N TYR A 593 -9.53 -12.57 4.75
CA TYR A 593 -8.60 -11.64 5.37
C TYR A 593 -8.81 -10.21 4.86
N VAL A 594 -8.47 -9.25 5.72
CA VAL A 594 -8.51 -7.82 5.40
C VAL A 594 -7.12 -7.37 4.98
N GLY A 595 -6.97 -7.09 3.69
CA GLY A 595 -5.71 -6.68 3.08
C GLY A 595 -5.92 -5.53 2.11
N GLY A 596 -4.88 -4.78 1.78
CA GLY A 596 -4.96 -3.63 0.88
C GLY A 596 -3.96 -3.72 -0.26
N TRP A 597 -4.20 -2.92 -1.29
CA TRP A 597 -3.29 -2.67 -2.40
C TRP A 597 -3.03 -1.18 -2.51
N LEU A 598 -1.79 -0.84 -2.76
CA LEU A 598 -1.34 0.48 -3.18
C LEU A 598 -1.02 0.42 -4.66
N GLU A 599 -1.31 1.49 -5.38
CA GLU A 599 -1.08 1.58 -6.81
C GLU A 599 0.41 1.64 -7.15
N ASP A 600 0.84 0.83 -8.10
CA ASP A 600 2.20 0.86 -8.60
C ASP A 600 2.35 1.87 -9.76
N PHE A 601 1.35 1.89 -10.65
CA PHE A 601 1.23 2.81 -11.79
C PHE A 601 -0.23 3.17 -12.04
N HIS A 602 -0.49 4.40 -12.45
CA HIS A 602 -1.85 4.93 -12.55
C HIS A 602 -2.56 4.41 -13.81
N ASP A 603 -3.12 3.22 -13.68
CA ASP A 603 -3.93 2.58 -14.72
C ASP A 603 -4.86 1.51 -14.09
N PRO A 604 -6.11 1.33 -14.60
CA PRO A 604 -7.02 0.32 -14.07
C PRO A 604 -6.46 -1.12 -14.13
N HIS A 605 -5.51 -1.39 -15.02
CA HIS A 605 -4.83 -2.68 -15.08
C HIS A 605 -4.10 -3.03 -13.79
N ASN A 606 -3.51 -2.05 -13.12
CA ASN A 606 -2.86 -2.22 -11.80
C ASN A 606 -3.83 -2.66 -10.68
N TRP A 607 -5.11 -2.58 -10.94
CA TRP A 607 -6.16 -2.96 -9.99
C TRP A 607 -6.83 -4.28 -10.37
N VAL A 608 -7.17 -4.47 -11.64
CA VAL A 608 -7.87 -5.69 -12.05
C VAL A 608 -6.93 -6.89 -12.16
N GLN A 609 -5.70 -6.69 -12.62
CA GLN A 609 -4.71 -7.77 -12.74
C GLN A 609 -4.35 -8.39 -11.38
N PRO A 610 -3.92 -7.64 -10.36
CA PRO A 610 -3.61 -8.23 -9.07
C PRO A 610 -4.80 -8.95 -8.41
N PHE A 611 -6.00 -8.39 -8.49
CA PHE A 611 -7.16 -8.92 -7.76
C PHE A 611 -7.94 -10.01 -8.49
N LEU A 612 -8.07 -9.91 -9.81
CA LEU A 612 -9.01 -10.74 -10.57
C LEU A 612 -8.34 -11.69 -11.56
N TYR A 613 -7.11 -11.38 -12.03
CA TYR A 613 -6.37 -12.30 -12.91
C TYR A 613 -5.99 -13.57 -12.14
N SER A 614 -6.21 -14.73 -12.73
CA SER A 614 -6.03 -16.02 -12.03
C SER A 614 -4.60 -16.23 -11.51
N GLN A 615 -3.59 -15.60 -12.15
CA GLN A 615 -2.18 -15.63 -11.74
C GLN A 615 -1.76 -14.36 -10.96
N GLY A 616 -2.67 -13.41 -10.78
CA GLY A 616 -2.41 -12.17 -10.03
C GLY A 616 -2.11 -12.41 -8.55
N SER A 617 -1.45 -11.46 -7.90
CA SER A 617 -1.02 -11.57 -6.50
C SER A 617 -2.14 -11.97 -5.52
N TYR A 618 -3.34 -11.50 -5.77
CA TYR A 618 -4.54 -11.84 -5.00
C TYR A 618 -5.44 -12.84 -5.72
N GLY A 619 -5.58 -12.76 -7.06
CA GLY A 619 -6.46 -13.63 -7.83
C GLY A 619 -6.17 -15.12 -7.64
N ARG A 620 -4.89 -15.51 -7.60
CA ARG A 620 -4.47 -16.89 -7.32
C ARG A 620 -4.85 -17.38 -5.91
N VAL A 621 -4.98 -16.43 -4.95
CA VAL A 621 -5.32 -16.73 -3.54
C VAL A 621 -6.82 -16.66 -3.29
N ILE A 622 -7.52 -15.77 -3.98
CA ILE A 622 -8.99 -15.77 -4.03
C ILE A 622 -9.47 -17.12 -4.56
N ASN A 623 -8.70 -17.69 -5.48
CA ASN A 623 -8.86 -19.05 -5.98
C ASN A 623 -10.29 -19.32 -6.48
N MET A 624 -10.77 -18.42 -7.34
CA MET A 624 -12.08 -18.53 -7.98
C MET A 624 -12.26 -19.87 -8.69
N THR A 625 -13.48 -20.27 -8.97
CA THR A 625 -13.74 -21.45 -9.80
C THR A 625 -13.28 -21.23 -11.25
N ASP A 626 -13.03 -22.29 -11.98
CA ASP A 626 -12.43 -22.21 -13.33
C ASP A 626 -13.29 -21.38 -14.32
N GLU A 627 -14.61 -21.36 -14.13
CA GLU A 627 -15.53 -20.51 -14.92
C GLU A 627 -15.23 -19.02 -14.72
N TYR A 628 -15.10 -18.58 -13.46
CA TYR A 628 -14.81 -17.19 -13.11
C TYR A 628 -13.37 -16.80 -13.49
N LYS A 629 -12.39 -17.69 -13.25
CA LYS A 629 -11.02 -17.47 -13.71
C LYS A 629 -10.99 -17.17 -15.19
N LYS A 630 -11.62 -18.03 -16.00
CA LYS A 630 -11.68 -17.84 -17.45
C LYS A 630 -12.33 -16.52 -17.84
N LYS A 631 -13.48 -16.17 -17.22
CA LYS A 631 -14.21 -14.92 -17.47
C LYS A 631 -13.30 -13.71 -17.26
N TYR A 632 -12.66 -13.62 -16.09
CA TYR A 632 -11.83 -12.47 -15.75
C TYR A 632 -10.53 -12.44 -16.52
N ASP A 633 -9.85 -13.57 -16.72
CA ASP A 633 -8.61 -13.64 -17.48
C ASP A 633 -8.82 -13.14 -18.93
N GLU A 634 -9.89 -13.57 -19.60
CA GLU A 634 -10.22 -13.11 -20.96
C GLU A 634 -10.48 -11.59 -21.02
N LEU A 635 -11.26 -11.04 -20.07
CA LEU A 635 -11.56 -9.60 -20.00
C LEU A 635 -10.32 -8.77 -19.67
N ILE A 636 -9.51 -9.21 -18.71
CA ILE A 636 -8.30 -8.51 -18.29
C ILE A 636 -7.27 -8.47 -19.42
N ILE A 637 -7.01 -9.60 -20.08
CA ILE A 637 -6.11 -9.65 -21.24
C ILE A 637 -6.63 -8.75 -22.38
N LYS A 638 -7.94 -8.74 -22.63
CA LYS A 638 -8.55 -7.86 -23.63
C LYS A 638 -8.35 -6.39 -23.25
N GLY A 639 -8.59 -6.00 -21.98
CA GLY A 639 -8.36 -4.63 -21.47
C GLY A 639 -6.89 -4.23 -21.54
N ALA A 640 -5.99 -5.16 -21.23
CA ALA A 640 -4.55 -4.95 -21.27
C ALA A 640 -4.03 -4.70 -22.71
N THR A 641 -4.58 -5.39 -23.71
CA THR A 641 -4.09 -5.32 -25.09
C THR A 641 -4.85 -4.35 -25.99
N THR A 642 -5.95 -3.75 -25.51
CA THR A 642 -6.73 -2.74 -26.24
C THR A 642 -6.05 -1.39 -26.18
N THR A 643 -5.68 -0.81 -27.32
CA THR A 643 -4.98 0.49 -27.42
C THR A 643 -5.96 1.68 -27.51
N ASP A 644 -7.18 1.47 -28.02
CA ASP A 644 -8.22 2.53 -28.02
C ASP A 644 -8.73 2.77 -26.61
N GLN A 645 -8.48 3.96 -26.08
CA GLN A 645 -8.79 4.30 -24.69
C GLN A 645 -10.31 4.29 -24.39
N ALA A 646 -11.16 4.64 -25.35
CA ALA A 646 -12.60 4.65 -25.14
C ALA A 646 -13.19 3.23 -25.13
N GLU A 647 -12.65 2.31 -25.94
CA GLU A 647 -13.02 0.90 -25.89
C GLU A 647 -12.47 0.26 -24.61
N ARG A 648 -11.23 0.56 -24.27
CA ARG A 648 -10.56 0.11 -23.07
C ARG A 648 -11.34 0.48 -21.80
N ALA A 649 -11.80 1.73 -21.71
CA ALA A 649 -12.61 2.20 -20.59
C ALA A 649 -13.90 1.37 -20.42
N LYS A 650 -14.56 0.96 -21.51
CA LYS A 650 -15.77 0.11 -21.45
C LYS A 650 -15.47 -1.29 -20.93
N ILE A 651 -14.34 -1.87 -21.34
CA ILE A 651 -13.91 -3.18 -20.84
C ILE A 651 -13.68 -3.13 -19.33
N TYR A 652 -13.00 -2.11 -18.83
CA TYR A 652 -12.78 -1.96 -17.40
C TYR A 652 -14.05 -1.62 -16.62
N GLN A 653 -15.01 -0.89 -17.22
CA GLN A 653 -16.34 -0.71 -16.61
C GLN A 653 -17.09 -2.04 -16.49
N GLU A 654 -17.01 -2.91 -17.51
CA GLU A 654 -17.58 -4.25 -17.47
C GLU A 654 -16.93 -5.09 -16.35
N ILE A 655 -15.59 -5.13 -16.27
CA ILE A 655 -14.87 -5.83 -15.19
C ILE A 655 -15.27 -5.29 -13.81
N GLN A 656 -15.38 -3.96 -13.66
CA GLN A 656 -15.78 -3.31 -12.42
C GLN A 656 -17.19 -3.76 -11.97
N LEU A 657 -18.15 -3.76 -12.88
CA LEU A 657 -19.51 -4.16 -12.60
C LEU A 657 -19.59 -5.67 -12.27
N ASP A 658 -18.98 -6.48 -13.11
CA ASP A 658 -18.94 -7.94 -12.92
C ASP A 658 -18.34 -8.33 -11.56
N ALA A 659 -17.23 -7.69 -11.16
CA ALA A 659 -16.58 -7.98 -9.88
C ALA A 659 -17.46 -7.65 -8.67
N GLU A 660 -18.34 -6.67 -8.81
CA GLU A 660 -19.32 -6.29 -7.79
C GLU A 660 -20.51 -7.26 -7.82
N GLU A 661 -21.11 -7.56 -8.99
CA GLU A 661 -22.25 -8.47 -9.16
C GLU A 661 -21.92 -9.90 -8.73
N ASP A 662 -20.74 -10.38 -9.05
CA ASP A 662 -20.23 -11.70 -8.67
C ASP A 662 -19.81 -11.76 -7.18
N ALA A 663 -19.80 -10.61 -6.47
CA ALA A 663 -19.39 -10.50 -5.08
C ALA A 663 -18.00 -11.15 -4.86
N VAL A 664 -17.05 -10.88 -5.75
CA VAL A 664 -15.75 -11.58 -5.74
C VAL A 664 -15.06 -11.42 -4.40
N VAL A 665 -15.14 -10.24 -3.81
CA VAL A 665 -14.69 -9.88 -2.46
C VAL A 665 -15.66 -8.85 -1.86
N ILE A 666 -15.45 -8.40 -0.62
CA ILE A 666 -16.08 -7.18 -0.12
C ILE A 666 -15.19 -6.00 -0.48
N TRP A 667 -15.58 -5.19 -1.47
CA TRP A 667 -14.90 -3.96 -1.85
C TRP A 667 -15.24 -2.89 -0.81
N MET A 668 -14.46 -2.82 0.29
CA MET A 668 -14.86 -2.05 1.46
C MET A 668 -14.74 -0.55 1.24
N TYR A 669 -13.52 -0.06 0.99
CA TYR A 669 -13.30 1.38 0.89
C TYR A 669 -12.00 1.74 0.16
N GLN A 670 -12.03 2.90 -0.49
CA GLN A 670 -10.87 3.70 -0.87
C GLN A 670 -10.67 4.78 0.18
N VAL A 671 -9.44 4.94 0.65
CA VAL A 671 -9.08 5.97 1.64
C VAL A 671 -9.05 7.34 0.97
N LEU A 672 -9.54 8.37 1.69
CA LEU A 672 -9.25 9.76 1.40
C LEU A 672 -8.15 10.23 2.37
N ASP A 673 -7.19 10.98 1.87
CA ASP A 673 -6.08 11.48 2.67
C ASP A 673 -6.18 12.98 2.94
N SER A 674 -5.34 13.43 3.84
CA SER A 674 -5.19 14.82 4.20
C SER A 674 -3.72 15.17 4.42
N VAL A 675 -3.29 16.27 3.85
CA VAL A 675 -1.93 16.80 4.00
C VAL A 675 -1.97 18.11 4.78
N TYR A 676 -1.12 18.23 5.77
CA TYR A 676 -1.01 19.42 6.61
C TYR A 676 0.42 19.93 6.58
N LEU A 677 0.61 21.15 6.06
CA LEU A 677 1.90 21.81 5.93
C LEU A 677 1.91 23.10 6.74
N GLN A 678 3.07 23.47 7.24
CA GLN A 678 3.26 24.84 7.74
C GLN A 678 2.97 25.84 6.61
N GLU A 679 2.30 26.96 6.93
CA GLU A 679 1.90 27.98 5.96
C GLU A 679 3.07 28.58 5.15
N TRP A 680 4.29 28.51 5.66
CA TRP A 680 5.49 28.95 4.98
C TRP A 680 6.01 27.99 3.88
N ILE A 681 5.43 26.77 3.79
CA ILE A 681 5.72 25.84 2.69
C ILE A 681 4.79 26.17 1.51
N LYS A 682 5.37 26.40 0.34
CA LYS A 682 4.67 26.73 -0.90
C LYS A 682 5.00 25.70 -1.99
N GLY A 683 4.13 25.61 -2.99
CA GLY A 683 4.36 24.78 -4.18
C GLY A 683 3.80 23.35 -4.08
N TYR A 684 3.20 22.95 -2.96
CA TYR A 684 2.53 21.65 -2.88
C TYR A 684 1.35 21.57 -3.87
N TYR A 685 1.25 20.44 -4.53
CA TYR A 685 0.14 20.08 -5.40
C TYR A 685 -0.19 18.59 -5.20
N TYR A 686 -1.44 18.25 -5.41
CA TYR A 686 -1.91 16.88 -5.36
C TYR A 686 -1.86 16.25 -6.77
N ASN A 687 -1.35 15.02 -6.88
CA ASN A 687 -1.46 14.17 -8.06
C ASN A 687 -1.85 12.77 -7.61
N PRO A 688 -3.02 12.24 -8.03
CA PRO A 688 -3.49 10.94 -7.60
C PRO A 688 -2.64 9.75 -8.08
N ALA A 689 -1.74 9.97 -9.05
CA ALA A 689 -0.82 8.93 -9.55
C ALA A 689 0.42 8.72 -8.68
N TYR A 690 0.61 9.55 -7.65
CA TYR A 690 1.73 9.43 -6.72
C TYR A 690 1.25 9.19 -5.29
N PHE A 691 2.07 8.56 -4.48
CA PHE A 691 1.83 8.49 -3.04
C PHE A 691 1.80 9.90 -2.45
N GLN A 692 0.82 10.14 -1.55
CA GLN A 692 0.51 11.50 -1.09
C GLN A 692 1.45 12.04 0.00
N ASP A 693 2.59 11.42 0.22
CA ASP A 693 3.59 11.93 1.14
C ASP A 693 4.18 13.24 0.59
N SER A 694 4.09 14.31 1.38
CA SER A 694 4.53 15.66 0.96
C SER A 694 6.03 15.77 0.66
N TYR A 695 6.80 14.74 0.97
CA TYR A 695 8.24 14.68 0.67
C TYR A 695 8.59 13.87 -0.58
N THR A 696 7.61 13.33 -1.29
CA THR A 696 7.85 12.65 -2.59
C THR A 696 8.34 13.62 -3.66
N TRP A 697 7.90 14.88 -3.63
CA TRP A 697 8.24 15.90 -4.64
C TRP A 697 8.75 17.20 -4.03
N VAL A 698 9.80 17.13 -3.21
CA VAL A 698 10.37 18.33 -2.55
C VAL A 698 10.90 19.36 -3.56
N TYR A 699 11.28 18.93 -4.77
CA TYR A 699 11.75 19.83 -5.84
C TYR A 699 10.72 20.90 -6.23
N ALA A 700 9.42 20.62 -6.11
CA ALA A 700 8.36 21.59 -6.37
C ALA A 700 8.16 22.59 -5.22
N LEU A 701 8.69 22.31 -4.03
CA LEU A 701 8.44 23.10 -2.83
C LEU A 701 9.40 24.27 -2.65
N SER A 702 8.95 25.28 -1.94
CA SER A 702 9.79 26.33 -1.38
C SER A 702 9.38 26.62 0.06
N LYS A 703 10.32 27.18 0.84
CA LYS A 703 10.11 27.60 2.22
C LYS A 703 10.31 29.12 2.30
N GLU A 704 9.25 29.84 2.61
CA GLU A 704 9.21 31.31 2.55
C GLU A 704 8.85 31.87 3.91
N ALA A 705 9.63 32.86 4.40
CA ALA A 705 9.31 33.51 5.67
C ALA A 705 7.89 34.12 5.64
N PRO A 706 7.10 33.98 6.74
CA PRO A 706 5.75 34.52 6.84
C PRO A 706 5.65 36.02 6.64
#